data_c8c0daf762647cf2a00b31b37b72a424
#
_entry.id   c8c0daf762647cf2a00b31b37b72a424
#
_cell.length_a   1.000
_cell.length_b   1.000
_cell.length_c   1.000
_cell.angle_alpha   90.00
_cell.angle_beta   90.00
_cell.angle_gamma   90.00
#
_symmetry.space_group_name_H-M   'P 1'
#
loop_
_entity.id
_entity.type
_entity.pdbx_description
1 polymer ?
#
loop_
_entity_poly.entity_id
_entity_poly.type
_entity_poly.pdbx_seq_one_letter_code
_entity_poly.pdbx_strand_id
1 'polypeptide(L)'
;MRKVSMLSMSTVLVILLAILYPRGIVRSANVPLTDCQFQVGIGSAKYEVAAQCGVLTVPEDYLHPEGRTLAIHFTVLAPLTPDAKGLPIFHLEGGPGGSAVSNFGEAWFGAYETLRRDHPVVLIDQRGTGTSASLQCTEITDAALSDLAKLSSPTDDADLNSKRLAQCLTRLSRTTDPQFYTSNALADDTDAVRAALGYDQIDVFGNSYGTSLGQVYLKRHGVHVAALVLDSVTGPWNQWALDATTNGAAALDKTFALCKADAACAKAYPDLAGDLQKALDTLKAQPRTISALSALTVTSHSVGMTPGRLLGALYEMLYNSANIGLIPSSIHSAANGDYTFPAGVLIAEAELAPEISQGLYESVVCSELVPFWTDALIKQYKTDTLFSAIDTPNDYISGCKAWRSAELSAADVAPVVSDRPVLVLSGGLDPITPVKFGEETHARLSNSTLAVLPYQAHGVIVNSRCAQNIVAAFLNAPTQKVDTQCTAADLKPLFLGAYGVSFTPFSSKDATFSGLVPTGWKATQDGTLTFFSSPDGLQFVAAGVYKNQDRDAAKKAVLAQLRQRYGAIDVLQEQTVDFLIISISAVVHTMTTPDQAYTGLIYLRPQGADTYVVWQAAPSNWFQAVSVGIAPTLIGSIVPTK
;
A
#
# COMPACT_ATOMS: atom_id res chain seq x y z
N MET A 1 23.51 -23.59 -72.56
CA MET A 1 22.15 -23.19 -72.17
C MET A 1 21.90 -23.69 -70.76
N ARG A 2 22.16 -22.90 -69.75
CA ARG A 2 21.77 -23.13 -68.35
C ARG A 2 21.02 -21.88 -67.86
N LYS A 3 19.77 -22.02 -67.57
CA LYS A 3 18.92 -20.99 -66.95
C LYS A 3 19.39 -20.83 -65.50
N VAL A 4 19.84 -19.64 -65.15
CA VAL A 4 20.03 -19.22 -63.77
C VAL A 4 18.73 -18.57 -63.32
N SER A 5 18.12 -19.19 -62.33
CA SER A 5 16.90 -18.73 -61.66
C SER A 5 17.24 -17.51 -60.80
N MET A 6 16.56 -16.38 -61.03
CA MET A 6 16.48 -15.25 -60.13
C MET A 6 15.63 -15.65 -58.92
N LEU A 7 16.23 -15.89 -57.76
CA LEU A 7 15.53 -15.92 -56.45
C LEU A 7 15.80 -14.58 -55.75
N SER A 8 14.76 -13.84 -55.76
CA SER A 8 14.28 -12.78 -54.91
C SER A 8 15.23 -12.17 -53.86
N MET A 9 15.65 -10.95 -54.15
CA MET A 9 16.21 -9.93 -53.27
C MET A 9 15.17 -9.30 -52.29
N SER A 10 13.98 -9.88 -52.17
CA SER A 10 12.89 -9.33 -51.34
C SER A 10 12.85 -9.81 -49.91
N THR A 11 13.60 -10.85 -49.54
CA THR A 11 13.53 -11.45 -48.18
C THR A 11 14.59 -10.92 -47.21
N VAL A 12 15.61 -10.23 -47.72
CA VAL A 12 16.69 -9.67 -46.87
C VAL A 12 16.37 -8.25 -46.41
N LEU A 13 15.46 -7.53 -47.08
CA LEU A 13 15.10 -6.15 -46.72
C LEU A 13 14.07 -6.06 -45.57
N VAL A 14 13.37 -7.14 -45.25
CA VAL A 14 12.40 -7.17 -44.15
C VAL A 14 13.05 -7.42 -42.77
N ILE A 15 14.22 -8.10 -42.74
CA ILE A 15 14.93 -8.43 -41.50
C ILE A 15 15.80 -7.25 -40.99
N LEU A 16 16.21 -6.34 -41.87
CA LEU A 16 17.02 -5.16 -41.50
C LEU A 16 16.19 -3.94 -41.08
N LEU A 17 14.87 -3.93 -41.32
CA LEU A 17 13.97 -2.85 -40.89
C LEU A 17 13.43 -3.06 -39.47
N ALA A 18 13.59 -4.25 -38.89
CA ALA A 18 13.15 -4.55 -37.50
C ALA A 18 14.17 -4.10 -36.43
N ILE A 19 15.37 -3.65 -36.83
CA ILE A 19 16.45 -3.27 -35.89
C ILE A 19 16.56 -1.74 -35.68
N LEU A 20 15.81 -0.93 -36.39
CA LEU A 20 15.93 0.54 -36.40
C LEU A 20 14.69 1.30 -35.92
N TYR A 21 13.73 0.66 -35.24
CA TYR A 21 12.68 1.44 -34.61
C TYR A 21 13.11 1.86 -33.20
N PRO A 22 13.20 3.16 -32.93
CA PRO A 22 13.46 3.64 -31.58
C PRO A 22 12.29 3.25 -30.68
N ARG A 23 12.60 2.63 -29.54
CA ARG A 23 11.66 2.38 -28.46
C ARG A 23 11.04 3.73 -28.07
N GLY A 24 9.71 3.83 -28.06
CA GLY A 24 9.02 4.95 -27.41
C GLY A 24 8.50 6.09 -28.28
N ILE A 25 8.12 5.86 -29.54
CA ILE A 25 7.31 6.87 -30.27
C ILE A 25 5.85 6.66 -29.85
N VAL A 26 5.32 7.60 -29.05
CA VAL A 26 3.88 7.75 -28.84
C VAL A 26 3.25 8.01 -30.21
N ARG A 27 2.59 7.01 -30.79
CA ARG A 27 1.71 7.22 -31.94
C ARG A 27 0.50 8.01 -31.43
N SER A 28 -0.03 8.90 -32.24
CA SER A 28 -1.23 9.69 -31.96
C SER A 28 -2.28 8.84 -31.24
N ALA A 29 -2.57 9.18 -29.99
CA ALA A 29 -3.58 8.48 -29.20
C ALA A 29 -4.92 8.46 -29.93
N ASN A 30 -5.58 7.31 -30.00
CA ASN A 30 -6.91 7.17 -30.58
C ASN A 30 -8.02 7.59 -29.60
N VAL A 31 -7.66 7.88 -28.34
CA VAL A 31 -8.55 8.38 -27.29
C VAL A 31 -8.14 9.80 -26.92
N PRO A 32 -9.10 10.76 -26.84
CA PRO A 32 -8.78 12.12 -26.42
C PRO A 32 -8.33 12.14 -24.96
N LEU A 33 -7.17 12.77 -24.71
CA LEU A 33 -6.70 13.07 -23.37
C LEU A 33 -7.03 14.54 -23.04
N THR A 34 -7.46 14.78 -21.83
CA THR A 34 -7.74 16.13 -21.31
C THR A 34 -6.83 16.42 -20.13
N ASP A 35 -6.33 17.64 -20.03
CA ASP A 35 -5.57 18.07 -18.86
C ASP A 35 -6.46 17.99 -17.63
N CYS A 36 -5.96 17.40 -16.57
CA CYS A 36 -6.65 17.22 -15.31
C CYS A 36 -5.70 17.40 -14.12
N GLN A 37 -6.28 17.47 -12.92
CA GLN A 37 -5.52 17.51 -11.67
C GLN A 37 -5.63 16.16 -10.98
N PHE A 38 -4.48 15.57 -10.68
CA PHE A 38 -4.38 14.33 -9.94
C PHE A 38 -4.16 14.62 -8.46
N GLN A 39 -4.99 14.04 -7.60
CA GLN A 39 -4.94 14.27 -6.15
C GLN A 39 -3.87 13.37 -5.51
N VAL A 40 -2.99 13.95 -4.70
CA VAL A 40 -1.95 13.24 -3.93
C VAL A 40 -2.13 13.57 -2.46
N GLY A 41 -2.03 12.56 -1.58
CA GLY A 41 -2.15 12.69 -0.13
C GLY A 41 -3.47 12.21 0.43
N ILE A 42 -3.59 12.19 1.75
CA ILE A 42 -4.73 11.66 2.51
C ILE A 42 -5.40 12.78 3.30
N GLY A 43 -6.73 12.71 3.45
CA GLY A 43 -7.49 13.63 4.30
C GLY A 43 -7.44 15.09 3.80
N SER A 44 -7.11 16.02 4.69
CA SER A 44 -7.04 17.46 4.40
C SER A 44 -5.72 17.91 3.76
N ALA A 45 -4.73 17.02 3.66
CA ALA A 45 -3.41 17.31 3.09
C ALA A 45 -3.29 16.97 1.60
N LYS A 46 -4.41 16.84 0.88
CA LYS A 46 -4.40 16.59 -0.56
C LYS A 46 -3.85 17.80 -1.30
N TYR A 47 -2.91 17.54 -2.21
CA TYR A 47 -2.42 18.52 -3.18
C TYR A 47 -2.58 17.98 -4.59
N GLU A 48 -2.52 18.85 -5.56
CA GLU A 48 -2.78 18.52 -6.97
C GLU A 48 -1.49 18.52 -7.78
N VAL A 49 -1.35 17.52 -8.64
CA VAL A 49 -0.31 17.47 -9.66
C VAL A 49 -0.94 17.42 -11.05
N ALA A 50 -0.30 18.04 -12.01
CA ALA A 50 -0.76 18.02 -13.38
C ALA A 50 -0.72 16.61 -13.96
N ALA A 51 -1.80 16.20 -14.62
CA ALA A 51 -1.97 14.91 -15.25
C ALA A 51 -2.78 15.03 -16.53
N GLN A 52 -2.91 13.94 -17.26
CA GLN A 52 -3.84 13.82 -18.38
C GLN A 52 -4.82 12.70 -18.08
N CYS A 53 -6.11 12.98 -18.22
CA CYS A 53 -7.19 12.02 -17.99
C CYS A 53 -7.82 11.59 -19.30
N GLY A 54 -8.19 10.32 -19.38
CA GLY A 54 -8.89 9.75 -20.53
C GLY A 54 -10.00 8.81 -20.09
N VAL A 55 -10.95 8.60 -21.00
CA VAL A 55 -12.06 7.66 -20.84
C VAL A 55 -12.15 6.82 -22.10
N LEU A 56 -12.09 5.49 -21.94
CA LEU A 56 -12.24 4.54 -23.03
C LEU A 56 -13.54 3.75 -22.84
N THR A 57 -14.35 3.70 -23.90
CA THR A 57 -15.53 2.82 -23.92
C THR A 57 -15.12 1.42 -24.34
N VAL A 58 -15.43 0.41 -23.51
CA VAL A 58 -15.19 -1.00 -23.77
C VAL A 58 -16.50 -1.81 -23.65
N PRO A 59 -16.62 -2.99 -24.27
CA PRO A 59 -17.79 -3.84 -24.05
C PRO A 59 -17.79 -4.38 -22.61
N GLU A 60 -18.96 -4.48 -22.00
CA GLU A 60 -19.11 -5.20 -20.71
C GLU A 60 -18.80 -6.68 -20.89
N ASP A 61 -19.31 -7.30 -21.97
CA ASP A 61 -19.01 -8.65 -22.39
C ASP A 61 -18.20 -8.64 -23.70
N TYR A 62 -16.95 -9.06 -23.62
CA TYR A 62 -16.06 -9.15 -24.79
C TYR A 62 -16.48 -10.22 -25.83
N LEU A 63 -17.33 -11.19 -25.43
CA LEU A 63 -17.88 -12.16 -26.37
C LEU A 63 -19.08 -11.62 -27.15
N HIS A 64 -19.75 -10.60 -26.62
CA HIS A 64 -20.89 -9.92 -27.23
C HIS A 64 -20.68 -8.41 -27.23
N PRO A 65 -19.73 -7.88 -28.03
CA PRO A 65 -19.29 -6.47 -27.97
C PRO A 65 -20.36 -5.49 -28.43
N GLU A 66 -21.44 -5.94 -29.07
CA GLU A 66 -22.62 -5.15 -29.44
C GLU A 66 -23.60 -4.92 -28.27
N GLY A 67 -23.33 -5.52 -27.11
CA GLY A 67 -24.15 -5.42 -25.90
C GLY A 67 -23.91 -4.12 -25.13
N ARG A 68 -24.03 -4.19 -23.80
CA ARG A 68 -23.71 -3.05 -22.93
C ARG A 68 -22.22 -2.71 -22.98
N THR A 69 -21.93 -1.44 -22.77
CA THR A 69 -20.56 -0.91 -22.72
C THR A 69 -20.27 -0.27 -21.37
N LEU A 70 -18.99 -0.23 -21.01
CA LEU A 70 -18.47 0.40 -19.81
C LEU A 70 -17.54 1.53 -20.18
N ALA A 71 -17.52 2.58 -19.34
CA ALA A 71 -16.52 3.65 -19.41
C ALA A 71 -15.34 3.27 -18.48
N ILE A 72 -14.15 3.09 -19.05
CA ILE A 72 -12.92 2.85 -18.30
C ILE A 72 -12.16 4.17 -18.21
N HIS A 73 -12.00 4.66 -16.98
CA HIS A 73 -11.30 5.90 -16.66
C HIS A 73 -9.83 5.59 -16.37
N PHE A 74 -8.95 6.45 -16.85
CA PHE A 74 -7.53 6.32 -16.57
C PHE A 74 -6.86 7.68 -16.50
N THR A 75 -5.73 7.74 -15.79
CA THR A 75 -4.92 8.92 -15.60
C THR A 75 -3.49 8.63 -16.04
N VAL A 76 -2.88 9.56 -16.77
CA VAL A 76 -1.49 9.49 -17.21
C VAL A 76 -0.69 10.55 -16.49
N LEU A 77 0.28 10.12 -15.71
CA LEU A 77 1.27 10.97 -15.06
C LEU A 77 2.52 11.04 -15.94
N ALA A 78 2.90 12.23 -16.32
CA ALA A 78 4.11 12.43 -17.12
C ALA A 78 5.39 12.04 -16.33
N PRO A 79 6.47 11.65 -17.05
CA PRO A 79 7.76 11.46 -16.41
C PRO A 79 8.28 12.80 -15.87
N LEU A 80 9.15 12.73 -14.83
CA LEU A 80 9.74 13.91 -14.21
C LEU A 80 10.90 14.50 -15.03
N THR A 81 11.60 13.65 -15.79
CA THR A 81 12.66 14.09 -16.71
C THR A 81 12.05 14.48 -18.05
N PRO A 82 12.24 15.71 -18.52
CA PRO A 82 11.82 16.09 -19.86
C PRO A 82 12.44 15.15 -20.91
N ASP A 83 11.64 14.77 -21.92
CA ASP A 83 12.06 13.88 -23.03
C ASP A 83 12.52 12.48 -22.59
N ALA A 84 12.13 12.02 -21.41
CA ALA A 84 12.34 10.65 -20.97
C ALA A 84 11.76 9.66 -21.98
N LYS A 85 12.48 8.53 -22.20
CA LYS A 85 12.15 7.53 -23.22
C LYS A 85 11.78 6.17 -22.65
N GLY A 86 11.60 6.09 -21.33
CA GLY A 86 11.12 4.87 -20.67
C GLY A 86 9.74 4.49 -21.18
N LEU A 87 9.45 3.21 -21.25
CA LEU A 87 8.11 2.73 -21.54
C LEU A 87 7.14 3.14 -20.43
N PRO A 88 5.85 3.31 -20.73
CA PRO A 88 4.87 3.61 -19.69
C PRO A 88 4.73 2.44 -18.74
N ILE A 89 4.68 2.75 -17.44
CA ILE A 89 4.35 1.79 -16.39
C ILE A 89 2.82 1.79 -16.22
N PHE A 90 2.19 0.67 -16.51
CA PHE A 90 0.77 0.43 -16.23
C PHE A 90 0.66 -0.16 -14.84
N HIS A 91 0.12 0.62 -13.90
CA HIS A 91 -0.07 0.18 -12.52
C HIS A 91 -1.39 -0.56 -12.36
N LEU A 92 -1.30 -1.81 -11.89
CA LEU A 92 -2.44 -2.70 -11.60
C LEU A 92 -2.60 -2.79 -10.08
N GLU A 93 -3.68 -2.21 -9.59
CA GLU A 93 -3.96 -2.11 -8.16
C GLU A 93 -4.47 -3.42 -7.58
N GLY A 94 -4.28 -3.58 -6.28
CA GLY A 94 -4.65 -4.75 -5.51
C GLY A 94 -6.10 -4.76 -5.00
N GLY A 95 -6.30 -5.49 -3.95
CA GLY A 95 -7.58 -5.77 -3.31
C GLY A 95 -7.94 -7.25 -3.44
N PRO A 96 -8.69 -7.72 -4.47
CA PRO A 96 -9.27 -6.98 -5.62
C PRO A 96 -10.24 -5.88 -5.20
N GLY A 97 -10.43 -4.89 -6.08
CA GLY A 97 -11.40 -3.82 -5.84
C GLY A 97 -10.82 -2.44 -5.52
N GLY A 98 -9.51 -2.31 -5.34
CA GLY A 98 -8.85 -1.02 -5.15
C GLY A 98 -8.94 -0.13 -6.40
N SER A 99 -9.19 1.17 -6.21
CA SER A 99 -9.07 2.18 -7.27
C SER A 99 -7.61 2.54 -7.47
N ALA A 100 -7.07 2.30 -8.67
CA ALA A 100 -5.69 2.66 -8.97
C ALA A 100 -5.46 4.17 -8.89
N VAL A 101 -6.45 4.98 -9.30
CA VAL A 101 -6.34 6.44 -9.29
C VAL A 101 -6.33 6.98 -7.86
N SER A 102 -7.21 6.50 -6.98
CA SER A 102 -7.28 6.94 -5.59
C SER A 102 -6.07 6.46 -4.78
N ASN A 103 -5.87 5.14 -4.73
CA ASN A 103 -4.85 4.51 -3.90
C ASN A 103 -3.42 4.94 -4.28
N PHE A 104 -3.16 5.17 -5.58
CA PHE A 104 -1.84 5.61 -6.02
C PHE A 104 -1.47 6.97 -5.43
N GLY A 105 -2.40 7.93 -5.43
CA GLY A 105 -2.20 9.24 -4.83
C GLY A 105 -1.97 9.18 -3.32
N GLU A 106 -2.61 8.24 -2.64
CA GLU A 106 -2.59 8.11 -1.19
C GLU A 106 -1.38 7.32 -0.67
N ALA A 107 -0.97 6.25 -1.36
CA ALA A 107 0.04 5.32 -0.86
C ALA A 107 1.29 5.20 -1.75
N TRP A 108 1.15 5.26 -3.08
CA TRP A 108 2.20 4.86 -4.02
C TRP A 108 2.99 6.03 -4.61
N PHE A 109 2.45 7.24 -4.61
CA PHE A 109 3.01 8.38 -5.35
C PHE A 109 4.49 8.63 -5.01
N GLY A 110 4.83 8.68 -3.72
CA GLY A 110 6.21 8.88 -3.26
C GLY A 110 7.13 7.70 -3.61
N ALA A 111 6.63 6.45 -3.52
CA ALA A 111 7.39 5.26 -3.88
C ALA A 111 7.76 5.23 -5.37
N TYR A 112 6.91 5.80 -6.22
CA TYR A 112 7.13 5.89 -7.67
C TYR A 112 7.96 7.09 -8.13
N GLU A 113 8.37 8.00 -7.26
CA GLU A 113 9.17 9.17 -7.65
C GLU A 113 10.42 8.75 -8.46
N THR A 114 11.12 7.71 -8.01
CA THR A 114 12.31 7.20 -8.71
C THR A 114 11.96 6.62 -10.09
N LEU A 115 10.84 5.91 -10.21
CA LEU A 115 10.38 5.30 -11.45
C LEU A 115 9.90 6.36 -12.44
N ARG A 116 9.16 7.36 -11.94
CA ARG A 116 8.64 8.48 -12.74
C ARG A 116 9.72 9.41 -13.28
N ARG A 117 10.97 9.30 -12.85
CA ARG A 117 12.06 10.05 -13.49
C ARG A 117 12.11 9.78 -14.99
N ASP A 118 12.02 8.51 -15.37
CA ASP A 118 12.27 8.07 -16.73
C ASP A 118 11.03 7.47 -17.40
N HIS A 119 9.99 7.14 -16.67
CA HIS A 119 8.80 6.43 -17.13
C HIS A 119 7.52 7.24 -16.87
N PRO A 120 6.63 7.43 -17.87
CA PRO A 120 5.26 7.84 -17.57
C PRO A 120 4.54 6.73 -16.82
N VAL A 121 3.54 7.09 -15.99
CA VAL A 121 2.73 6.12 -15.26
C VAL A 121 1.28 6.23 -15.73
N VAL A 122 0.67 5.10 -16.06
CA VAL A 122 -0.73 4.98 -16.44
C VAL A 122 -1.48 4.27 -15.32
N LEU A 123 -2.42 4.96 -14.71
CA LEU A 123 -3.30 4.48 -13.66
C LEU A 123 -4.66 4.20 -14.27
N ILE A 124 -5.12 2.95 -14.20
CA ILE A 124 -6.42 2.55 -14.74
C ILE A 124 -7.31 2.18 -13.57
N ASP A 125 -8.39 2.93 -13.36
CA ASP A 125 -9.48 2.40 -12.55
C ASP A 125 -10.03 1.17 -13.28
N GLN A 126 -9.74 0.01 -12.73
CA GLN A 126 -10.20 -1.26 -13.29
C GLN A 126 -11.72 -1.26 -13.35
N ARG A 127 -12.35 -1.98 -14.36
CA ARG A 127 -13.81 -2.12 -14.35
C ARG A 127 -14.31 -2.50 -12.96
N GLY A 128 -15.33 -1.83 -12.48
CA GLY A 128 -15.88 -2.06 -11.15
C GLY A 128 -15.24 -1.28 -10.01
N THR A 129 -14.18 -0.48 -10.27
CA THR A 129 -13.51 0.34 -9.25
C THR A 129 -13.60 1.83 -9.55
N GLY A 130 -13.35 2.66 -8.56
CA GLY A 130 -13.27 4.11 -8.69
C GLY A 130 -14.40 4.69 -9.53
N THR A 131 -14.04 5.33 -10.64
CA THR A 131 -15.01 5.91 -11.59
C THR A 131 -15.32 5.01 -12.79
N SER A 132 -14.71 3.82 -12.88
CA SER A 132 -14.89 2.86 -13.99
C SER A 132 -16.01 1.86 -13.71
N ALA A 133 -17.26 2.28 -13.90
CA ALA A 133 -18.45 1.44 -13.69
C ALA A 133 -18.44 0.74 -12.30
N SER A 134 -18.21 1.51 -11.26
CA SER A 134 -17.99 1.03 -9.89
C SER A 134 -19.05 0.03 -9.40
N LEU A 135 -18.60 -1.10 -8.87
CA LEU A 135 -19.43 -2.08 -8.17
C LEU A 135 -19.45 -1.86 -6.64
N GLN A 136 -19.33 -0.60 -6.20
CA GLN A 136 -19.32 -0.27 -4.78
C GLN A 136 -20.61 -0.67 -4.08
N CYS A 137 -20.48 -1.41 -2.98
CA CYS A 137 -21.58 -1.82 -2.11
C CYS A 137 -21.73 -0.84 -0.94
N THR A 138 -22.38 0.30 -1.19
CA THR A 138 -22.64 1.32 -0.16
C THR A 138 -23.45 0.76 1.02
N GLU A 139 -24.23 -0.29 0.82
CA GLU A 139 -24.93 -1.04 1.86
C GLU A 139 -23.99 -1.61 2.95
N ILE A 140 -22.72 -1.84 2.59
CA ILE A 140 -21.68 -2.34 3.49
C ILE A 140 -20.84 -1.18 4.02
N THR A 141 -20.30 -0.35 3.13
CA THR A 141 -19.33 0.68 3.50
C THR A 141 -19.91 1.80 4.34
N ASP A 142 -21.16 2.24 4.06
CA ASP A 142 -21.85 3.28 4.85
C ASP A 142 -22.16 2.83 6.28
N ALA A 143 -22.19 1.52 6.51
CA ALA A 143 -22.47 0.95 7.81
C ALA A 143 -21.21 0.54 8.61
N ALA A 144 -20.03 0.53 8.01
CA ALA A 144 -18.80 -0.02 8.59
C ALA A 144 -18.51 0.53 10.01
N LEU A 145 -18.46 1.84 10.18
CA LEU A 145 -18.25 2.47 11.51
C LEU A 145 -19.35 2.17 12.51
N SER A 146 -20.64 2.14 12.06
CA SER A 146 -21.76 1.86 12.94
C SER A 146 -21.79 0.40 13.40
N ASP A 147 -21.34 -0.52 12.55
CA ASP A 147 -21.23 -1.94 12.89
C ASP A 147 -20.04 -2.20 13.80
N LEU A 148 -18.94 -1.47 13.58
CA LEU A 148 -17.76 -1.55 14.43
C LEU A 148 -18.09 -1.18 15.90
N ALA A 149 -19.06 -0.29 16.12
CA ALA A 149 -19.51 0.11 17.46
C ALA A 149 -20.29 -0.98 18.21
N LYS A 150 -20.82 -1.99 17.52
CA LYS A 150 -21.64 -3.05 18.11
C LYS A 150 -20.78 -4.18 18.71
N LEU A 151 -21.26 -4.81 19.75
CA LEU A 151 -20.72 -6.05 20.30
C LEU A 151 -21.40 -7.24 19.61
N SER A 152 -21.09 -7.49 18.34
CA SER A 152 -21.62 -8.59 17.56
C SER A 152 -20.70 -9.81 17.59
N SER A 153 -21.27 -10.99 17.32
CA SER A 153 -20.45 -12.19 17.09
C SER A 153 -19.99 -12.26 15.64
N PRO A 154 -18.89 -12.98 15.32
CA PRO A 154 -18.48 -13.19 13.94
C PRO A 154 -19.59 -13.77 13.04
N THR A 155 -20.41 -14.68 13.57
CA THR A 155 -21.55 -15.26 12.84
C THR A 155 -22.61 -14.21 12.51
N ASP A 156 -22.94 -13.32 13.47
CA ASP A 156 -23.92 -12.24 13.23
C ASP A 156 -23.40 -11.27 12.17
N ASP A 157 -22.09 -10.96 12.19
CA ASP A 157 -21.44 -10.09 11.22
C ASP A 157 -21.44 -10.72 9.82
N ALA A 158 -21.15 -12.02 9.67
CA ALA A 158 -21.18 -12.74 8.41
C ALA A 158 -22.60 -12.81 7.81
N ASP A 159 -23.62 -13.11 8.63
CA ASP A 159 -25.02 -13.12 8.21
C ASP A 159 -25.50 -11.75 7.72
N LEU A 160 -25.10 -10.69 8.43
CA LEU A 160 -25.43 -9.31 8.07
C LEU A 160 -24.74 -8.91 6.76
N ASN A 161 -23.46 -9.26 6.60
CA ASN A 161 -22.71 -9.00 5.38
C ASN A 161 -23.33 -9.71 4.17
N SER A 162 -23.68 -11.00 4.27
CA SER A 162 -24.35 -11.74 3.21
C SER A 162 -25.68 -11.09 2.78
N LYS A 163 -26.47 -10.59 3.73
CA LYS A 163 -27.73 -9.86 3.42
C LYS A 163 -27.45 -8.56 2.66
N ARG A 164 -26.44 -7.81 3.06
CA ARG A 164 -26.05 -6.55 2.39
C ARG A 164 -25.50 -6.80 1.00
N LEU A 165 -24.70 -7.87 0.82
CA LEU A 165 -24.23 -8.29 -0.51
C LEU A 165 -25.41 -8.59 -1.45
N ALA A 166 -26.43 -9.31 -0.98
CA ALA A 166 -27.61 -9.57 -1.78
C ALA A 166 -28.41 -8.29 -2.15
N GLN A 167 -28.47 -7.30 -1.24
CA GLN A 167 -29.07 -6.00 -1.51
C GLN A 167 -28.25 -5.21 -2.54
N CYS A 168 -26.91 -5.18 -2.37
CA CYS A 168 -25.97 -4.58 -3.31
C CYS A 168 -26.13 -5.17 -4.70
N LEU A 169 -26.10 -6.50 -4.82
CA LEU A 169 -26.29 -7.20 -6.09
C LEU A 169 -27.62 -6.83 -6.74
N THR A 170 -28.72 -6.77 -5.97
CA THR A 170 -30.04 -6.37 -6.47
C THR A 170 -30.03 -4.94 -7.04
N ARG A 171 -29.29 -4.04 -6.43
CA ARG A 171 -29.12 -2.66 -6.92
C ARG A 171 -28.26 -2.61 -8.19
N LEU A 172 -27.10 -3.24 -8.16
CA LEU A 172 -26.13 -3.23 -9.26
C LEU A 172 -26.65 -3.93 -10.51
N SER A 173 -27.40 -5.03 -10.37
CA SER A 173 -27.95 -5.80 -11.49
C SER A 173 -28.96 -5.04 -12.37
N ARG A 174 -29.33 -3.81 -11.99
CA ARG A 174 -30.16 -2.94 -12.84
C ARG A 174 -29.38 -2.30 -13.98
N THR A 175 -28.08 -2.13 -13.83
CA THR A 175 -27.21 -1.42 -14.78
C THR A 175 -26.00 -2.22 -15.23
N THR A 176 -25.59 -3.22 -14.48
CA THR A 176 -24.38 -4.04 -14.72
C THR A 176 -24.65 -5.51 -14.51
N ASP A 177 -23.77 -6.38 -14.99
CA ASP A 177 -23.79 -7.81 -14.69
C ASP A 177 -22.43 -8.23 -14.13
N PRO A 178 -22.34 -8.48 -12.80
CA PRO A 178 -21.08 -8.77 -12.12
C PRO A 178 -20.32 -9.98 -12.66
N GLN A 179 -20.96 -10.90 -13.38
CA GLN A 179 -20.28 -12.06 -14.00
C GLN A 179 -19.23 -11.64 -15.06
N PHE A 180 -19.29 -10.43 -15.59
CA PHE A 180 -18.30 -9.92 -16.56
C PHE A 180 -17.14 -9.17 -15.92
N TYR A 181 -17.01 -9.19 -14.59
CA TYR A 181 -15.96 -8.51 -13.84
C TYR A 181 -14.94 -9.52 -13.30
N THR A 182 -14.15 -10.08 -14.21
CA THR A 182 -13.12 -11.10 -13.94
C THR A 182 -11.73 -10.57 -14.29
N SER A 183 -10.67 -11.19 -13.77
CA SER A 183 -9.27 -10.84 -14.12
C SER A 183 -9.02 -10.93 -15.63
N ASN A 184 -9.68 -11.85 -16.35
CA ASN A 184 -9.59 -11.92 -17.81
C ASN A 184 -10.11 -10.63 -18.46
N ALA A 185 -11.28 -10.15 -18.06
CA ALA A 185 -11.88 -8.95 -18.60
C ALA A 185 -11.10 -7.68 -18.20
N LEU A 186 -10.56 -7.63 -16.96
CA LEU A 186 -9.69 -6.56 -16.49
C LEU A 186 -8.39 -6.47 -17.31
N ALA A 187 -7.82 -7.62 -17.66
CA ALA A 187 -6.64 -7.69 -18.52
C ALA A 187 -6.94 -7.20 -19.95
N ASP A 188 -8.11 -7.56 -20.49
CA ASP A 188 -8.53 -7.11 -21.83
C ASP A 188 -8.80 -5.58 -21.85
N ASP A 189 -9.38 -5.00 -20.78
CA ASP A 189 -9.53 -3.54 -20.63
C ASP A 189 -8.16 -2.85 -20.59
N THR A 190 -7.22 -3.40 -19.83
CA THR A 190 -5.85 -2.88 -19.73
C THR A 190 -5.19 -2.84 -21.11
N ASP A 191 -5.35 -3.88 -21.93
CA ASP A 191 -4.81 -3.93 -23.30
C ASP A 191 -5.54 -2.97 -24.24
N ALA A 192 -6.84 -2.81 -24.06
CA ALA A 192 -7.61 -1.83 -24.82
C ALA A 192 -7.13 -0.39 -24.56
N VAL A 193 -6.86 -0.03 -23.29
CA VAL A 193 -6.27 1.28 -22.93
C VAL A 193 -4.87 1.42 -23.50
N ARG A 194 -4.00 0.39 -23.41
CA ARG A 194 -2.68 0.38 -24.05
C ARG A 194 -2.78 0.69 -25.54
N ALA A 195 -3.64 -0.03 -26.24
CA ALA A 195 -3.84 0.13 -27.68
C ALA A 195 -4.39 1.52 -28.04
N ALA A 196 -5.37 2.03 -27.26
CA ALA A 196 -5.95 3.35 -27.46
C ALA A 196 -4.93 4.48 -27.23
N LEU A 197 -3.98 4.31 -26.30
CA LEU A 197 -2.87 5.22 -26.08
C LEU A 197 -1.74 5.08 -27.11
N GLY A 198 -1.80 4.07 -28.00
CA GLY A 198 -0.86 3.87 -29.09
C GLY A 198 0.48 3.23 -28.69
N TYR A 199 0.55 2.57 -27.54
CA TYR A 199 1.74 1.87 -27.11
C TYR A 199 1.83 0.45 -27.69
N ASP A 200 2.94 0.12 -28.36
CA ASP A 200 3.19 -1.25 -28.84
C ASP A 200 3.54 -2.19 -27.68
N GLN A 201 4.37 -1.72 -26.75
CA GLN A 201 4.77 -2.43 -25.53
C GLN A 201 4.70 -1.51 -24.31
N ILE A 202 4.48 -2.09 -23.16
CA ILE A 202 4.39 -1.43 -21.86
C ILE A 202 5.19 -2.19 -20.79
N ASP A 203 5.58 -1.49 -19.76
CA ASP A 203 5.97 -2.07 -18.50
C ASP A 203 4.72 -2.21 -17.62
N VAL A 204 4.59 -3.33 -16.93
CA VAL A 204 3.46 -3.60 -16.04
C VAL A 204 3.96 -3.70 -14.61
N PHE A 205 3.28 -3.03 -13.70
CA PHE A 205 3.54 -3.15 -12.26
C PHE A 205 2.25 -3.58 -11.57
N GLY A 206 2.26 -4.77 -10.96
CA GLY A 206 1.16 -5.27 -10.14
C GLY A 206 1.52 -5.32 -8.68
N ASN A 207 0.57 -4.94 -7.81
CA ASN A 207 0.68 -5.06 -6.37
C ASN A 207 -0.40 -5.97 -5.81
N SER A 208 -0.07 -6.88 -4.88
CA SER A 208 -1.07 -7.73 -4.22
C SER A 208 -1.89 -8.52 -5.26
N TYR A 209 -3.23 -8.44 -5.25
CA TYR A 209 -4.07 -9.00 -6.31
C TYR A 209 -3.65 -8.48 -7.70
N GLY A 210 -3.18 -7.25 -7.84
CA GLY A 210 -2.65 -6.72 -9.10
C GLY A 210 -1.50 -7.57 -9.68
N THR A 211 -0.81 -8.38 -8.86
CA THR A 211 0.20 -9.33 -9.32
C THR A 211 -0.43 -10.55 -10.00
N SER A 212 -1.58 -11.02 -9.52
CA SER A 212 -2.39 -12.04 -10.21
C SER A 212 -2.91 -11.51 -11.53
N LEU A 213 -3.48 -10.29 -11.54
CA LEU A 213 -3.94 -9.62 -12.75
C LEU A 213 -2.79 -9.38 -13.75
N GLY A 214 -1.61 -8.97 -13.28
CA GLY A 214 -0.41 -8.80 -14.11
C GLY A 214 0.04 -10.10 -14.78
N GLN A 215 -0.07 -11.23 -14.07
CA GLN A 215 0.21 -12.55 -14.63
C GLN A 215 -0.88 -12.99 -15.63
N VAL A 216 -2.16 -12.70 -15.38
CA VAL A 216 -3.25 -12.91 -16.34
C VAL A 216 -3.03 -12.06 -17.59
N TYR A 217 -2.64 -10.79 -17.44
CA TYR A 217 -2.28 -9.91 -18.56
C TYR A 217 -1.09 -10.46 -19.35
N LEU A 218 -0.04 -10.92 -18.67
CA LEU A 218 1.12 -11.57 -19.30
C LEU A 218 0.72 -12.81 -20.11
N LYS A 219 -0.20 -13.62 -19.61
CA LYS A 219 -0.72 -14.81 -20.28
C LYS A 219 -1.53 -14.48 -21.54
N ARG A 220 -2.36 -13.42 -21.49
CA ARG A 220 -3.28 -13.04 -22.57
C ARG A 220 -2.63 -12.10 -23.60
N HIS A 221 -1.83 -11.18 -23.14
CA HIS A 221 -1.27 -10.07 -23.91
C HIS A 221 0.26 -9.97 -23.83
N GLY A 222 0.95 -11.07 -23.54
CA GLY A 222 2.40 -11.08 -23.27
C GLY A 222 3.29 -10.52 -24.37
N VAL A 223 2.82 -10.47 -25.63
CA VAL A 223 3.55 -9.83 -26.74
C VAL A 223 3.73 -8.32 -26.51
N HIS A 224 2.85 -7.71 -25.74
CA HIS A 224 2.85 -6.29 -25.41
C HIS A 224 3.57 -5.97 -24.09
N VAL A 225 4.02 -6.99 -23.34
CA VAL A 225 4.76 -6.81 -22.07
C VAL A 225 6.26 -6.72 -22.36
N ALA A 226 6.88 -5.59 -22.05
CA ALA A 226 8.33 -5.44 -22.11
C ALA A 226 8.97 -5.93 -20.81
N ALA A 227 8.41 -5.55 -19.66
CA ALA A 227 8.80 -5.99 -18.33
C ALA A 227 7.57 -6.09 -17.42
N LEU A 228 7.61 -7.01 -16.45
CA LEU A 228 6.58 -7.16 -15.43
C LEU A 228 7.21 -7.11 -14.04
N VAL A 229 6.72 -6.23 -13.18
CA VAL A 229 7.06 -6.16 -11.76
C VAL A 229 5.88 -6.67 -10.94
N LEU A 230 6.17 -7.58 -10.03
CA LEU A 230 5.19 -8.20 -9.14
C LEU A 230 5.62 -7.90 -7.69
N ASP A 231 4.88 -7.06 -6.99
CA ASP A 231 5.15 -6.70 -5.60
C ASP A 231 4.12 -7.35 -4.67
N SER A 232 4.58 -8.10 -3.67
CA SER A 232 3.72 -8.82 -2.73
C SER A 232 2.83 -9.83 -3.45
N VAL A 233 3.48 -10.88 -3.94
CA VAL A 233 3.01 -11.70 -5.05
C VAL A 233 1.97 -12.74 -4.67
N THR A 234 0.88 -12.77 -5.42
CA THR A 234 -0.02 -13.92 -5.54
C THR A 234 -0.23 -14.27 -7.00
N GLY A 235 -0.31 -15.56 -7.32
CA GLY A 235 -0.70 -16.02 -8.67
C GLY A 235 -2.18 -16.36 -8.74
N PRO A 236 -2.77 -16.42 -9.94
CA PRO A 236 -4.18 -16.78 -10.11
C PRO A 236 -4.53 -18.19 -9.59
N TRP A 237 -3.52 -19.02 -9.35
CA TRP A 237 -3.69 -20.38 -8.79
C TRP A 237 -3.55 -20.43 -7.26
N ASN A 238 -3.05 -19.38 -6.60
CA ASN A 238 -2.86 -19.38 -5.16
C ASN A 238 -4.19 -19.25 -4.42
N GLN A 239 -4.36 -20.05 -3.39
CA GLN A 239 -5.57 -20.05 -2.56
C GLN A 239 -5.39 -19.11 -1.37
N TRP A 240 -5.00 -17.85 -1.67
CA TRP A 240 -4.58 -16.88 -0.67
C TRP A 240 -5.62 -16.68 0.45
N ALA A 241 -6.91 -16.74 0.14
CA ALA A 241 -7.98 -16.59 1.13
C ALA A 241 -8.05 -17.80 2.10
N LEU A 242 -7.80 -19.04 1.62
CA LEU A 242 -7.69 -20.20 2.49
C LEU A 242 -6.41 -20.18 3.34
N ASP A 243 -5.33 -19.64 2.81
CA ASP A 243 -4.03 -19.61 3.48
C ASP A 243 -3.87 -18.41 4.43
N ALA A 244 -4.74 -17.38 4.35
CA ALA A 244 -4.60 -16.09 5.05
C ALA A 244 -4.40 -16.25 6.57
N THR A 245 -5.23 -17.06 7.23
CA THR A 245 -5.16 -17.25 8.68
C THR A 245 -3.87 -17.95 9.12
N THR A 246 -3.39 -18.90 8.33
CA THR A 246 -2.12 -19.61 8.58
C THR A 246 -0.92 -18.71 8.32
N ASN A 247 -0.97 -17.93 7.24
CA ASN A 247 0.10 -16.99 6.89
C ASN A 247 0.19 -15.85 7.90
N GLY A 248 -0.95 -15.30 8.34
CA GLY A 248 -1.00 -14.29 9.39
C GLY A 248 -0.42 -14.79 10.72
N ALA A 249 -0.77 -16.02 11.12
CA ALA A 249 -0.19 -16.64 12.33
C ALA A 249 1.35 -16.78 12.20
N ALA A 250 1.83 -17.24 11.05
CA ALA A 250 3.26 -17.36 10.79
C ALA A 250 3.99 -16.00 10.78
N ALA A 251 3.37 -14.94 10.28
CA ALA A 251 3.91 -13.58 10.31
C ALA A 251 3.98 -13.03 11.75
N LEU A 252 2.95 -13.29 12.56
CA LEU A 252 2.95 -12.92 13.97
C LEU A 252 4.03 -13.68 14.77
N ASP A 253 4.17 -14.99 14.55
CA ASP A 253 5.22 -15.81 15.17
C ASP A 253 6.63 -15.30 14.82
N LYS A 254 6.87 -14.91 13.56
CA LYS A 254 8.13 -14.27 13.15
C LYS A 254 8.34 -12.94 13.88
N THR A 255 7.29 -12.13 14.05
CA THR A 255 7.35 -10.87 14.81
C THR A 255 7.71 -11.12 16.27
N PHE A 256 7.12 -12.14 16.90
CA PHE A 256 7.48 -12.55 18.26
C PHE A 256 8.93 -13.03 18.37
N ALA A 257 9.39 -13.82 17.37
CA ALA A 257 10.79 -14.27 17.32
C ALA A 257 11.77 -13.11 17.14
N LEU A 258 11.44 -12.10 16.33
CA LEU A 258 12.26 -10.89 16.18
C LEU A 258 12.31 -10.09 17.49
N CYS A 259 11.19 -9.89 18.18
CA CYS A 259 11.16 -9.24 19.48
C CYS A 259 11.98 -10.02 20.51
N LYS A 260 11.86 -11.34 20.56
CA LYS A 260 12.64 -12.20 21.47
C LYS A 260 14.15 -12.13 21.21
N ALA A 261 14.55 -11.94 19.95
CA ALA A 261 15.96 -11.81 19.56
C ALA A 261 16.52 -10.40 19.82
N ASP A 262 15.67 -9.40 19.99
CA ASP A 262 16.04 -8.05 20.41
C ASP A 262 16.06 -7.96 21.94
N ALA A 263 17.25 -7.72 22.51
CA ALA A 263 17.43 -7.77 23.98
C ALA A 263 16.55 -6.75 24.73
N ALA A 264 16.27 -5.59 24.13
CA ALA A 264 15.45 -4.56 24.74
C ALA A 264 13.96 -4.92 24.64
N CYS A 265 13.51 -5.43 23.50
CA CYS A 265 12.14 -5.93 23.30
C CYS A 265 11.85 -7.12 24.20
N ALA A 266 12.74 -8.11 24.26
CA ALA A 266 12.60 -9.28 25.14
C ALA A 266 12.53 -8.91 26.63
N LYS A 267 13.24 -7.85 27.03
CA LYS A 267 13.18 -7.33 28.40
C LYS A 267 11.86 -6.60 28.68
N ALA A 268 11.38 -5.80 27.70
CA ALA A 268 10.13 -5.04 27.85
C ALA A 268 8.89 -5.95 27.79
N TYR A 269 8.94 -7.00 26.97
CA TYR A 269 7.83 -7.91 26.68
C TYR A 269 8.28 -9.38 26.81
N PRO A 270 8.48 -9.89 28.03
CA PRO A 270 9.09 -11.21 28.24
C PRO A 270 8.19 -12.40 27.85
N ASP A 271 6.88 -12.20 27.76
CA ASP A 271 5.89 -13.24 27.43
C ASP A 271 4.75 -12.70 26.56
N LEU A 272 5.04 -12.38 25.28
CA LEU A 272 4.04 -11.86 24.35
C LEU A 272 2.91 -12.85 24.06
N ALA A 273 3.19 -14.14 24.03
CA ALA A 273 2.17 -15.16 23.78
C ALA A 273 1.20 -15.24 24.96
N GLY A 274 1.72 -15.22 26.20
CA GLY A 274 0.90 -15.17 27.40
C GLY A 274 0.10 -13.87 27.52
N ASP A 275 0.68 -12.73 27.18
CA ASP A 275 -0.03 -11.44 27.14
C ASP A 275 -1.19 -11.47 26.13
N LEU A 276 -0.96 -11.99 24.92
CA LEU A 276 -2.01 -12.12 23.92
C LEU A 276 -3.13 -13.04 24.39
N GLN A 277 -2.79 -14.20 24.91
CA GLN A 277 -3.79 -15.14 25.45
C GLN A 277 -4.62 -14.50 26.56
N LYS A 278 -3.98 -13.79 27.51
CA LYS A 278 -4.65 -13.07 28.59
C LYS A 278 -5.61 -12.00 28.06
N ALA A 279 -5.21 -11.24 27.04
CA ALA A 279 -6.08 -10.22 26.40
C ALA A 279 -7.32 -10.86 25.76
N LEU A 280 -7.12 -11.97 25.02
CA LEU A 280 -8.20 -12.71 24.37
C LEU A 280 -9.16 -13.33 25.39
N ASP A 281 -8.67 -13.96 26.46
CA ASP A 281 -9.49 -14.54 27.51
C ASP A 281 -10.29 -13.47 28.26
N THR A 282 -9.69 -12.30 28.50
CA THR A 282 -10.37 -11.16 29.11
C THR A 282 -11.53 -10.68 28.24
N LEU A 283 -11.32 -10.51 26.92
CA LEU A 283 -12.38 -10.10 25.99
C LEU A 283 -13.43 -11.19 25.79
N LYS A 284 -13.05 -12.46 25.83
CA LYS A 284 -13.99 -13.59 25.79
C LYS A 284 -14.93 -13.62 26.98
N ALA A 285 -14.40 -13.36 28.17
CA ALA A 285 -15.19 -13.28 29.40
C ALA A 285 -16.08 -12.02 29.44
N GLN A 286 -15.56 -10.89 28.96
CA GLN A 286 -16.23 -9.61 29.00
C GLN A 286 -15.83 -8.72 27.82
N PRO A 287 -16.53 -8.82 26.66
CA PRO A 287 -16.37 -7.87 25.56
C PRO A 287 -16.61 -6.43 26.03
N ARG A 288 -15.94 -5.44 25.42
CA ARG A 288 -15.94 -4.05 25.88
C ARG A 288 -16.16 -3.08 24.73
N THR A 289 -16.84 -1.94 25.02
CA THR A 289 -16.84 -0.82 24.11
C THR A 289 -15.70 0.12 24.44
N ILE A 290 -14.85 0.39 23.45
CA ILE A 290 -13.66 1.26 23.55
C ILE A 290 -13.95 2.52 22.74
N SER A 291 -13.66 3.70 23.30
CA SER A 291 -13.62 4.95 22.53
C SER A 291 -12.18 5.23 22.10
N ALA A 292 -11.96 5.40 20.81
CA ALA A 292 -10.66 5.73 20.26
C ALA A 292 -10.78 6.82 19.19
N LEU A 293 -9.68 7.53 18.95
CA LEU A 293 -9.58 8.54 17.90
C LEU A 293 -9.20 7.87 16.58
N SER A 294 -9.84 8.30 15.51
CA SER A 294 -9.37 8.03 14.16
C SER A 294 -8.02 8.71 13.93
N ALA A 295 -7.08 7.98 13.35
CA ALA A 295 -5.82 8.55 12.88
C ALA A 295 -5.99 9.38 11.60
N LEU A 296 -7.07 9.16 10.84
CA LEU A 296 -7.35 9.83 9.55
C LEU A 296 -8.13 11.13 9.73
N THR A 297 -9.15 11.12 10.58
CA THR A 297 -10.11 12.24 10.73
C THR A 297 -10.02 12.96 12.07
N VAL A 298 -9.27 12.40 13.05
CA VAL A 298 -9.17 12.90 14.44
C VAL A 298 -10.53 12.93 15.15
N THR A 299 -11.51 12.21 14.64
CA THR A 299 -12.84 12.06 15.26
C THR A 299 -12.85 10.88 16.22
N SER A 300 -13.63 10.96 17.28
CA SER A 300 -13.77 9.86 18.25
C SER A 300 -14.88 8.92 17.82
N HIS A 301 -14.57 7.61 17.76
CA HIS A 301 -15.51 6.56 17.45
C HIS A 301 -15.53 5.51 18.56
N SER A 302 -16.64 4.78 18.64
CA SER A 302 -16.79 3.65 19.55
C SER A 302 -16.50 2.35 18.81
N VAL A 303 -15.78 1.44 19.44
CA VAL A 303 -15.47 0.09 18.95
C VAL A 303 -15.90 -0.94 19.96
N GLY A 304 -16.79 -1.85 19.56
CA GLY A 304 -17.12 -3.03 20.34
C GLY A 304 -15.99 -4.06 20.24
N MET A 305 -15.04 -4.01 21.17
CA MET A 305 -13.86 -4.87 21.17
C MET A 305 -14.20 -6.29 21.62
N THR A 306 -13.97 -7.26 20.75
CA THR A 306 -14.12 -8.70 20.94
C THR A 306 -12.79 -9.41 20.65
N PRO A 307 -12.62 -10.70 21.02
CA PRO A 307 -11.41 -11.46 20.65
C PRO A 307 -11.11 -11.42 19.14
N GLY A 308 -12.13 -11.63 18.30
CA GLY A 308 -11.97 -11.58 16.83
C GLY A 308 -11.51 -10.20 16.35
N ARG A 309 -12.07 -9.12 16.89
CA ARG A 309 -11.67 -7.76 16.51
C ARG A 309 -10.26 -7.39 16.98
N LEU A 310 -9.83 -7.86 18.15
CA LEU A 310 -8.43 -7.71 18.56
C LEU A 310 -7.49 -8.43 17.59
N LEU A 311 -7.84 -9.65 17.19
CA LEU A 311 -7.07 -10.41 16.20
C LEU A 311 -7.10 -9.75 14.83
N GLY A 312 -8.25 -9.23 14.39
CA GLY A 312 -8.37 -8.45 13.16
C GLY A 312 -7.44 -7.23 13.16
N ALA A 313 -7.44 -6.45 14.25
CA ALA A 313 -6.53 -5.31 14.38
C ALA A 313 -5.05 -5.71 14.31
N LEU A 314 -4.66 -6.81 14.95
CA LEU A 314 -3.29 -7.33 14.87
C LEU A 314 -2.94 -7.82 13.46
N TYR A 315 -3.89 -8.42 12.75
CA TYR A 315 -3.72 -8.84 11.36
C TYR A 315 -3.47 -7.62 10.44
N GLU A 316 -4.28 -6.57 10.58
CA GLU A 316 -4.10 -5.31 9.85
C GLU A 316 -2.75 -4.63 10.17
N MET A 317 -2.30 -4.69 11.42
CA MET A 317 -0.97 -4.19 11.77
C MET A 317 0.16 -4.95 11.06
N LEU A 318 -0.01 -6.24 10.79
CA LEU A 318 0.96 -7.05 10.06
C LEU A 318 1.09 -6.67 8.58
N TYR A 319 0.07 -6.05 7.97
CA TYR A 319 0.15 -5.58 6.60
C TYR A 319 1.17 -4.46 6.38
N ASN A 320 1.38 -3.59 7.38
CA ASN A 320 2.22 -2.43 7.21
C ASN A 320 3.54 -2.57 7.96
N SER A 321 4.67 -2.52 7.24
CA SER A 321 6.01 -2.60 7.83
C SER A 321 6.23 -1.59 8.97
N ALA A 322 5.61 -0.41 8.91
CA ALA A 322 5.73 0.61 9.94
C ALA A 322 5.02 0.23 11.25
N ASN A 323 4.02 -0.66 11.20
CA ASN A 323 3.26 -1.08 12.38
C ASN A 323 3.85 -2.30 13.09
N ILE A 324 4.73 -3.07 12.44
CA ILE A 324 5.33 -4.28 13.03
C ILE A 324 5.98 -3.98 14.39
N GLY A 325 6.69 -2.87 14.48
CA GLY A 325 7.34 -2.44 15.73
C GLY A 325 6.39 -2.12 16.90
N LEU A 326 5.10 -1.89 16.60
CA LEU A 326 4.08 -1.56 17.61
C LEU A 326 3.31 -2.79 18.13
N ILE A 327 3.40 -3.93 17.44
CA ILE A 327 2.64 -5.14 17.79
C ILE A 327 2.93 -5.59 19.21
N PRO A 328 4.20 -5.73 19.69
CA PRO A 328 4.47 -6.14 21.05
C PRO A 328 3.86 -5.22 22.12
N SER A 329 3.98 -3.90 21.94
CA SER A 329 3.40 -2.93 22.87
C SER A 329 1.87 -2.96 22.88
N SER A 330 1.25 -3.14 21.70
CA SER A 330 -0.21 -3.25 21.57
C SER A 330 -0.76 -4.48 22.29
N ILE A 331 -0.09 -5.63 22.14
CA ILE A 331 -0.46 -6.87 22.84
C ILE A 331 -0.30 -6.70 24.35
N HIS A 332 0.83 -6.17 24.80
CA HIS A 332 1.09 -5.95 26.23
C HIS A 332 0.09 -4.97 26.85
N SER A 333 -0.25 -3.87 26.17
CA SER A 333 -1.28 -2.92 26.61
C SER A 333 -2.65 -3.59 26.69
N ALA A 334 -3.03 -4.38 25.68
CA ALA A 334 -4.29 -5.13 25.65
C ALA A 334 -4.39 -6.13 26.82
N ALA A 335 -3.29 -6.83 27.17
CA ALA A 335 -3.22 -7.72 28.34
C ALA A 335 -3.44 -6.97 29.67
N ASN A 336 -3.18 -5.66 29.70
CA ASN A 336 -3.41 -4.79 30.85
C ASN A 336 -4.72 -3.98 30.73
N GLY A 337 -5.58 -4.30 29.75
CA GLY A 337 -6.92 -3.76 29.60
C GLY A 337 -7.03 -2.49 28.75
N ASP A 338 -5.93 -2.04 28.13
CA ASP A 338 -5.92 -0.92 27.20
C ASP A 338 -5.94 -1.43 25.74
N TYR A 339 -7.06 -1.22 25.05
CA TYR A 339 -7.30 -1.61 23.67
C TYR A 339 -7.38 -0.40 22.73
N THR A 340 -6.96 0.79 23.18
CA THR A 340 -7.15 2.05 22.43
C THR A 340 -6.45 2.01 21.09
N PHE A 341 -5.21 1.52 21.02
CA PHE A 341 -4.48 1.46 19.76
C PHE A 341 -5.08 0.45 18.77
N PRO A 342 -5.36 -0.82 19.13
CA PRO A 342 -6.10 -1.74 18.25
C PRO A 342 -7.45 -1.21 17.80
N ALA A 343 -8.19 -0.51 18.66
CA ALA A 343 -9.45 0.14 18.27
C ALA A 343 -9.24 1.23 17.22
N GLY A 344 -8.18 2.04 17.34
CA GLY A 344 -7.81 3.04 16.34
C GLY A 344 -7.47 2.44 14.96
N VAL A 345 -6.81 1.29 14.93
CA VAL A 345 -6.55 0.54 13.68
C VAL A 345 -7.85 0.14 13.00
N LEU A 346 -8.79 -0.45 13.73
CA LEU A 346 -10.09 -0.87 13.18
C LEU A 346 -10.95 0.31 12.71
N ILE A 347 -10.85 1.47 13.36
CA ILE A 347 -11.54 2.68 12.93
C ILE A 347 -10.97 3.14 11.57
N ALA A 348 -9.65 3.18 11.42
CA ALA A 348 -9.00 3.56 10.17
C ALA A 348 -9.42 2.62 9.02
N GLU A 349 -9.45 1.32 9.25
CA GLU A 349 -9.95 0.33 8.27
C GLU A 349 -11.41 0.58 7.88
N ALA A 350 -12.27 0.85 8.85
CA ALA A 350 -13.68 1.14 8.59
C ALA A 350 -13.88 2.46 7.81
N GLU A 351 -13.02 3.46 8.03
CA GLU A 351 -13.03 4.73 7.28
C GLU A 351 -12.51 4.55 5.85
N LEU A 352 -11.57 3.63 5.63
CA LEU A 352 -11.01 3.30 4.31
C LEU A 352 -11.84 2.26 3.53
N ALA A 353 -12.85 1.65 4.15
CA ALA A 353 -13.71 0.67 3.49
C ALA A 353 -14.30 1.14 2.13
N PRO A 354 -14.65 2.42 1.92
CA PRO A 354 -15.11 2.92 0.61
C PRO A 354 -14.06 2.87 -0.51
N GLU A 355 -12.76 2.76 -0.19
CA GLU A 355 -11.68 2.70 -1.19
C GLU A 355 -11.58 1.34 -1.88
N ILE A 356 -12.24 0.31 -1.33
CA ILE A 356 -12.35 -1.02 -1.93
C ILE A 356 -13.76 -1.23 -2.48
N SER A 357 -13.87 -1.48 -3.77
CA SER A 357 -15.13 -1.91 -4.41
C SER A 357 -15.46 -3.33 -4.02
N GLN A 358 -16.34 -3.48 -3.02
CA GLN A 358 -16.73 -4.79 -2.50
C GLN A 358 -17.36 -5.67 -3.58
N GLY A 359 -18.13 -5.10 -4.52
CA GLY A 359 -18.72 -5.88 -5.58
C GLY A 359 -17.70 -6.44 -6.58
N LEU A 360 -16.60 -5.72 -6.88
CA LEU A 360 -15.50 -6.29 -7.67
C LEU A 360 -14.76 -7.36 -6.87
N TYR A 361 -14.52 -7.13 -5.58
CA TYR A 361 -13.92 -8.14 -4.70
C TYR A 361 -14.69 -9.46 -4.77
N GLU A 362 -16.01 -9.40 -4.56
CA GLU A 362 -16.88 -10.59 -4.62
C GLU A 362 -16.90 -11.22 -6.02
N SER A 363 -16.92 -10.41 -7.09
CA SER A 363 -16.92 -10.94 -8.46
C SER A 363 -15.68 -11.75 -8.75
N VAL A 364 -14.49 -11.28 -8.32
CA VAL A 364 -13.23 -11.99 -8.50
C VAL A 364 -13.16 -13.23 -7.60
N VAL A 365 -13.39 -13.07 -6.30
CA VAL A 365 -13.30 -14.18 -5.32
C VAL A 365 -14.26 -15.30 -5.68
N CYS A 366 -15.49 -14.96 -6.05
CA CYS A 366 -16.53 -15.95 -6.36
C CYS A 366 -16.41 -16.55 -7.77
N SER A 367 -15.61 -15.96 -8.65
CA SER A 367 -15.32 -16.54 -9.98
C SER A 367 -14.00 -17.32 -10.01
N GLU A 368 -12.98 -16.86 -9.25
CA GLU A 368 -11.58 -17.24 -9.46
C GLU A 368 -10.97 -18.05 -8.30
N LEU A 369 -11.57 -18.01 -7.11
CA LEU A 369 -11.08 -18.72 -5.93
C LEU A 369 -12.05 -19.80 -5.44
N VAL A 370 -13.21 -19.37 -4.90
CA VAL A 370 -14.16 -20.26 -4.21
C VAL A 370 -14.62 -21.44 -5.06
N PRO A 371 -14.91 -21.32 -6.38
CA PRO A 371 -15.33 -22.44 -7.20
C PRO A 371 -14.27 -23.55 -7.36
N PHE A 372 -13.00 -23.22 -7.10
CA PHE A 372 -11.88 -24.17 -7.18
C PHE A 372 -11.50 -24.79 -5.83
N TRP A 373 -12.22 -24.46 -4.77
CA TRP A 373 -12.02 -25.07 -3.45
C TRP A 373 -12.64 -26.46 -3.41
N THR A 374 -11.80 -27.47 -3.39
CA THR A 374 -12.22 -28.85 -3.20
C THR A 374 -12.43 -29.15 -1.72
N ASP A 375 -13.24 -30.17 -1.41
CA ASP A 375 -13.37 -30.67 -0.02
C ASP A 375 -12.01 -31.01 0.61
N ALA A 376 -11.04 -31.44 -0.19
CA ALA A 376 -9.69 -31.74 0.27
C ALA A 376 -8.94 -30.46 0.69
N LEU A 377 -9.06 -29.38 -0.10
CA LEU A 377 -8.47 -28.07 0.26
C LEU A 377 -9.15 -27.48 1.49
N ILE A 378 -10.48 -27.50 1.57
CA ILE A 378 -11.22 -27.02 2.75
C ILE A 378 -10.84 -27.80 4.00
N LYS A 379 -10.63 -29.12 3.89
CA LYS A 379 -10.17 -29.98 5.01
C LYS A 379 -8.73 -29.66 5.45
N GLN A 380 -7.91 -29.06 4.60
CA GLN A 380 -6.57 -28.60 4.95
C GLN A 380 -6.59 -27.25 5.69
N TYR A 381 -7.70 -26.52 5.64
CA TYR A 381 -7.87 -25.31 6.41
C TYR A 381 -7.71 -25.62 7.91
N LYS A 382 -6.78 -24.93 8.53
CA LYS A 382 -6.49 -25.10 9.95
C LYS A 382 -7.42 -24.25 10.80
N THR A 383 -8.32 -24.90 11.51
CA THR A 383 -9.25 -24.23 12.45
C THR A 383 -8.62 -23.92 13.81
N ASP A 384 -7.39 -24.40 14.05
CA ASP A 384 -6.64 -24.22 15.30
C ASP A 384 -5.59 -23.09 15.23
N THR A 385 -5.56 -22.34 14.14
CA THR A 385 -4.71 -21.14 14.07
C THR A 385 -5.33 -20.00 14.85
N LEU A 386 -4.47 -19.11 15.35
CA LEU A 386 -4.89 -17.92 16.10
C LEU A 386 -5.95 -17.10 15.34
N PHE A 387 -5.77 -16.92 14.04
CA PHE A 387 -6.62 -16.09 13.19
C PHE A 387 -7.84 -16.81 12.60
N SER A 388 -8.02 -18.10 12.84
CA SER A 388 -9.21 -18.83 12.35
C SER A 388 -10.54 -18.32 12.94
N ALA A 389 -10.47 -17.48 13.97
CA ALA A 389 -11.64 -16.83 14.58
C ALA A 389 -12.14 -15.60 13.81
N ILE A 390 -11.37 -15.09 12.83
CA ILE A 390 -11.73 -13.86 12.09
C ILE A 390 -12.16 -14.13 10.65
N ASP A 391 -11.82 -15.27 10.09
CA ASP A 391 -12.10 -15.60 8.71
C ASP A 391 -12.19 -17.12 8.52
N THR A 392 -13.24 -17.58 7.87
CA THR A 392 -13.48 -19.01 7.63
C THR A 392 -13.85 -19.28 6.18
N PRO A 393 -13.57 -20.49 5.65
CA PRO A 393 -14.03 -20.85 4.31
C PRO A 393 -15.55 -20.69 4.12
N ASN A 394 -16.33 -20.86 5.20
CA ASN A 394 -17.79 -20.72 5.14
C ASN A 394 -18.24 -19.29 4.90
N ASP A 395 -17.48 -18.30 5.35
CA ASP A 395 -17.81 -16.88 5.14
C ASP A 395 -17.72 -16.55 3.66
N TYR A 396 -16.64 -16.97 2.97
CA TYR A 396 -16.49 -16.84 1.52
C TYR A 396 -17.56 -17.60 0.74
N ILE A 397 -17.80 -18.86 1.11
CA ILE A 397 -18.83 -19.70 0.46
C ILE A 397 -20.22 -19.07 0.61
N SER A 398 -20.52 -18.47 1.77
CA SER A 398 -21.81 -17.82 2.03
C SER A 398 -21.94 -16.51 1.24
N GLY A 399 -20.89 -15.71 1.16
CA GLY A 399 -20.83 -14.52 0.32
C GLY A 399 -21.06 -14.86 -1.15
N CYS A 400 -20.37 -15.88 -1.66
CA CYS A 400 -20.49 -16.29 -3.06
C CYS A 400 -21.86 -16.90 -3.41
N LYS A 401 -22.57 -17.51 -2.45
CA LYS A 401 -23.98 -17.90 -2.67
C LYS A 401 -24.92 -16.71 -2.84
N ALA A 402 -24.58 -15.57 -2.24
CA ALA A 402 -25.33 -14.35 -2.35
C ALA A 402 -24.93 -13.49 -3.57
N TRP A 403 -23.83 -13.84 -4.25
CA TRP A 403 -23.28 -13.05 -5.35
C TRP A 403 -23.39 -13.77 -6.69
N ARG A 404 -23.57 -12.99 -7.78
CA ARG A 404 -23.55 -13.52 -9.14
C ARG A 404 -22.14 -13.44 -9.72
N SER A 405 -21.55 -14.58 -10.06
CA SER A 405 -20.18 -14.70 -10.53
C SER A 405 -20.08 -15.43 -11.87
N ALA A 406 -18.94 -15.29 -12.54
CA ALA A 406 -18.64 -16.03 -13.76
C ALA A 406 -18.34 -17.51 -13.47
N GLU A 407 -18.63 -18.36 -14.45
CA GLU A 407 -18.16 -19.76 -14.47
C GLU A 407 -16.84 -19.82 -15.26
N LEU A 408 -15.71 -19.85 -14.54
CA LEU A 408 -14.37 -19.97 -15.13
C LEU A 408 -13.92 -21.43 -15.18
N SER A 409 -13.03 -21.72 -16.14
CA SER A 409 -12.38 -23.01 -16.25
C SER A 409 -11.10 -23.07 -15.41
N ALA A 410 -10.62 -24.27 -15.08
CA ALA A 410 -9.33 -24.44 -14.44
C ALA A 410 -8.16 -23.85 -15.26
N ALA A 411 -8.34 -23.72 -16.59
CA ALA A 411 -7.34 -23.10 -17.45
C ALA A 411 -7.23 -21.59 -17.23
N ASP A 412 -8.31 -20.91 -16.83
CA ASP A 412 -8.30 -19.47 -16.56
C ASP A 412 -7.44 -19.13 -15.34
N VAL A 413 -7.54 -19.93 -14.28
CA VAL A 413 -6.80 -19.77 -13.02
C VAL A 413 -5.51 -20.60 -12.96
N ALA A 414 -5.09 -21.22 -14.08
CA ALA A 414 -3.87 -22.03 -14.12
C ALA A 414 -2.61 -21.16 -13.98
N PRO A 415 -1.51 -21.76 -13.44
CA PRO A 415 -0.22 -21.09 -13.37
C PRO A 415 0.24 -20.53 -14.72
N VAL A 416 0.85 -19.35 -14.67
CA VAL A 416 1.37 -18.66 -15.86
C VAL A 416 2.83 -19.06 -16.10
N VAL A 417 3.15 -19.34 -17.36
CA VAL A 417 4.51 -19.65 -17.82
C VAL A 417 4.88 -18.63 -18.90
N SER A 418 6.02 -17.99 -18.77
CA SER A 418 6.52 -16.99 -19.72
C SER A 418 8.04 -16.88 -19.66
N ASP A 419 8.63 -16.42 -20.76
CA ASP A 419 10.03 -16.05 -20.89
C ASP A 419 10.27 -14.52 -20.86
N ARG A 420 9.20 -13.74 -20.66
CA ARG A 420 9.30 -12.28 -20.51
C ARG A 420 10.07 -11.94 -19.24
N PRO A 421 10.80 -10.80 -19.23
CA PRO A 421 11.48 -10.33 -18.03
C PRO A 421 10.47 -10.05 -16.91
N VAL A 422 10.68 -10.67 -15.72
CA VAL A 422 9.83 -10.48 -14.55
C VAL A 422 10.68 -10.23 -13.31
N LEU A 423 10.33 -9.21 -12.54
CA LEU A 423 10.87 -8.99 -11.20
C LEU A 423 9.79 -9.35 -10.17
N VAL A 424 10.17 -10.20 -9.23
CA VAL A 424 9.32 -10.68 -8.13
C VAL A 424 9.85 -10.09 -6.83
N LEU A 425 9.05 -9.30 -6.12
CA LEU A 425 9.36 -8.73 -4.82
C LEU A 425 8.48 -9.39 -3.75
N SER A 426 9.08 -9.79 -2.63
CA SER A 426 8.36 -10.41 -1.51
C SER A 426 8.84 -9.88 -0.17
N GLY A 427 7.90 -9.55 0.72
CA GLY A 427 8.16 -9.19 2.10
C GLY A 427 8.26 -10.42 3.01
N GLY A 428 9.31 -10.49 3.84
CA GLY A 428 9.51 -11.61 4.76
C GLY A 428 8.50 -11.69 5.91
N LEU A 429 7.79 -10.58 6.18
CA LEU A 429 6.76 -10.46 7.22
C LEU A 429 5.35 -10.30 6.65
N ASP A 430 5.16 -10.50 5.34
CA ASP A 430 3.87 -10.37 4.67
C ASP A 430 2.88 -11.44 5.18
N PRO A 431 1.73 -11.04 5.75
CA PRO A 431 0.75 -11.96 6.32
C PRO A 431 -0.18 -12.59 5.29
N ILE A 432 -0.31 -12.02 4.08
CA ILE A 432 -1.30 -12.44 3.08
C ILE A 432 -0.66 -13.05 1.83
N THR A 433 0.42 -12.45 1.34
CA THR A 433 1.17 -12.92 0.18
C THR A 433 2.61 -13.30 0.57
N PRO A 434 2.78 -14.39 1.31
CA PRO A 434 4.08 -14.76 1.90
C PRO A 434 5.13 -15.07 0.81
N VAL A 435 6.40 -15.04 1.19
CA VAL A 435 7.55 -15.33 0.32
C VAL A 435 7.35 -16.60 -0.52
N LYS A 436 6.69 -17.62 0.04
CA LYS A 436 6.34 -18.88 -0.65
C LYS A 436 5.62 -18.65 -1.99
N PHE A 437 4.68 -17.70 -2.05
CA PHE A 437 3.97 -17.42 -3.32
C PHE A 437 4.88 -16.76 -4.35
N GLY A 438 5.80 -15.90 -3.92
CA GLY A 438 6.84 -15.34 -4.77
C GLY A 438 7.82 -16.39 -5.30
N GLU A 439 8.25 -17.34 -4.45
CA GLU A 439 9.10 -18.47 -4.83
C GLU A 439 8.40 -19.38 -5.85
N GLU A 440 7.12 -19.68 -5.63
CA GLU A 440 6.31 -20.48 -6.54
C GLU A 440 6.14 -19.80 -7.91
N THR A 441 5.95 -18.49 -7.93
CA THR A 441 5.84 -17.69 -9.15
C THR A 441 7.17 -17.63 -9.87
N HIS A 442 8.27 -17.34 -9.16
CA HIS A 442 9.62 -17.32 -9.71
C HIS A 442 10.01 -18.65 -10.36
N ALA A 443 9.66 -19.76 -9.74
CA ALA A 443 9.97 -21.09 -10.26
C ALA A 443 9.29 -21.42 -11.62
N ARG A 444 8.23 -20.69 -11.99
CA ARG A 444 7.47 -20.89 -13.24
C ARG A 444 7.81 -19.90 -14.34
N LEU A 445 8.47 -18.80 -14.00
CA LEU A 445 8.83 -17.74 -14.93
C LEU A 445 10.33 -17.81 -15.23
N SER A 446 10.69 -18.38 -16.38
CA SER A 446 12.08 -18.73 -16.72
C SER A 446 13.06 -17.55 -16.78
N ASN A 447 12.53 -16.33 -17.02
CA ASN A 447 13.30 -15.09 -17.06
C ASN A 447 12.88 -14.15 -15.94
N SER A 448 12.91 -14.65 -14.70
CA SER A 448 12.54 -13.84 -13.54
C SER A 448 13.67 -13.70 -12.53
N THR A 449 13.62 -12.63 -11.75
CA THR A 449 14.48 -12.40 -10.59
C THR A 449 13.61 -12.27 -9.36
N LEU A 450 13.92 -13.02 -8.30
CA LEU A 450 13.28 -12.90 -7.00
C LEU A 450 14.12 -12.05 -6.06
N ALA A 451 13.54 -11.03 -5.45
CA ALA A 451 14.14 -10.23 -4.39
C ALA A 451 13.24 -10.33 -3.12
N VAL A 452 13.80 -10.89 -2.06
CA VAL A 452 13.13 -11.01 -0.76
C VAL A 452 13.70 -9.98 0.20
N LEU A 453 12.84 -9.13 0.76
CA LEU A 453 13.20 -8.18 1.81
C LEU A 453 12.72 -8.75 3.15
N PRO A 454 13.64 -9.24 3.99
CA PRO A 454 13.30 -10.12 5.12
C PRO A 454 12.45 -9.44 6.21
N TYR A 455 12.48 -8.11 6.30
CA TYR A 455 11.81 -7.35 7.34
C TYR A 455 10.69 -6.43 6.82
N GLN A 456 10.38 -6.50 5.53
CA GLN A 456 9.22 -5.81 4.96
C GLN A 456 7.97 -6.68 5.06
N ALA A 457 6.82 -6.02 5.20
CA ALA A 457 5.49 -6.61 5.16
C ALA A 457 4.89 -6.50 3.75
N HIS A 458 3.59 -6.26 3.62
CA HIS A 458 2.88 -6.14 2.35
C HIS A 458 3.16 -4.81 1.65
N GLY A 459 3.29 -4.80 0.31
CA GLY A 459 3.62 -3.59 -0.47
C GLY A 459 5.07 -3.15 -0.27
N VAL A 460 6.03 -4.00 -0.67
CA VAL A 460 7.46 -3.87 -0.36
C VAL A 460 8.07 -2.55 -0.84
N ILE A 461 7.68 -2.08 -2.05
CA ILE A 461 8.24 -0.85 -2.64
C ILE A 461 7.86 0.40 -1.84
N VAL A 462 6.73 0.39 -1.12
CA VAL A 462 6.23 1.58 -0.40
C VAL A 462 7.21 2.03 0.69
N ASN A 463 7.77 1.08 1.43
CA ASN A 463 8.60 1.37 2.59
C ASN A 463 10.10 1.10 2.38
N SER A 464 10.51 0.58 1.20
CA SER A 464 11.89 0.15 0.96
C SER A 464 12.55 0.88 -0.21
N ARG A 465 13.53 1.71 0.09
CA ARG A 465 14.37 2.35 -0.94
C ARG A 465 15.15 1.32 -1.77
N CYS A 466 15.59 0.24 -1.12
CA CYS A 466 16.23 -0.89 -1.80
C CYS A 466 15.30 -1.45 -2.89
N ALA A 467 14.03 -1.72 -2.56
CA ALA A 467 13.05 -2.20 -3.53
C ALA A 467 12.81 -1.20 -4.66
N GLN A 468 12.66 0.11 -4.35
CA GLN A 468 12.51 1.17 -5.36
C GLN A 468 13.69 1.20 -6.33
N ASN A 469 14.91 1.09 -5.83
CA ASN A 469 16.12 1.08 -6.65
C ASN A 469 16.22 -0.18 -7.51
N ILE A 470 15.89 -1.37 -6.98
CA ILE A 470 15.83 -2.62 -7.72
C ILE A 470 14.83 -2.51 -8.88
N VAL A 471 13.61 -2.01 -8.61
CA VAL A 471 12.56 -1.84 -9.63
C VAL A 471 13.02 -0.87 -10.72
N ALA A 472 13.58 0.29 -10.33
CA ALA A 472 14.08 1.28 -11.30
C ALA A 472 15.20 0.69 -12.19
N ALA A 473 16.16 -0.01 -11.59
CA ALA A 473 17.23 -0.65 -12.33
C ALA A 473 16.71 -1.73 -13.29
N PHE A 474 15.72 -2.52 -12.85
CA PHE A 474 15.09 -3.55 -13.66
C PHE A 474 14.32 -2.96 -14.84
N LEU A 475 13.47 -1.95 -14.63
CA LEU A 475 12.69 -1.33 -15.70
C LEU A 475 13.58 -0.62 -16.74
N ASN A 476 14.68 -0.02 -16.31
CA ASN A 476 15.64 0.60 -17.22
C ASN A 476 16.45 -0.41 -18.06
N ALA A 477 16.62 -1.67 -17.60
CA ALA A 477 17.36 -2.70 -18.30
C ALA A 477 16.78 -4.12 -18.05
N PRO A 478 15.55 -4.41 -18.48
CA PRO A 478 14.80 -5.61 -18.05
C PRO A 478 15.40 -6.93 -18.54
N THR A 479 16.26 -6.90 -19.56
CA THR A 479 16.96 -8.09 -20.07
C THR A 479 18.31 -8.36 -19.36
N GLN A 480 18.73 -7.46 -18.47
CA GLN A 480 19.93 -7.63 -17.68
C GLN A 480 19.59 -8.14 -16.27
N LYS A 481 20.57 -8.85 -15.68
CA LYS A 481 20.43 -9.28 -14.30
C LYS A 481 20.45 -8.05 -13.38
N VAL A 482 19.40 -7.83 -12.61
CA VAL A 482 19.35 -6.75 -11.62
C VAL A 482 20.10 -7.17 -10.34
N ASP A 483 20.81 -6.22 -9.73
CA ASP A 483 21.48 -6.42 -8.44
C ASP A 483 20.46 -6.30 -7.30
N THR A 484 20.37 -7.34 -6.48
CA THR A 484 19.47 -7.42 -5.32
C THR A 484 20.22 -7.42 -3.98
N GLN A 485 21.54 -7.14 -3.95
CA GLN A 485 22.36 -7.28 -2.73
C GLN A 485 21.91 -6.35 -1.60
N CYS A 486 21.31 -5.21 -1.92
CA CYS A 486 20.80 -4.28 -0.90
C CYS A 486 19.74 -4.90 0.02
N THR A 487 19.07 -6.00 -0.38
CA THR A 487 18.09 -6.69 0.47
C THR A 487 18.73 -7.26 1.75
N ALA A 488 20.02 -7.54 1.74
CA ALA A 488 20.77 -8.00 2.92
C ALA A 488 20.93 -6.90 4.00
N ALA A 489 20.77 -5.62 3.61
CA ALA A 489 20.82 -4.47 4.50
C ALA A 489 19.44 -3.97 4.91
N ASP A 490 18.36 -4.74 4.64
CA ASP A 490 17.01 -4.40 5.05
C ASP A 490 16.93 -4.18 6.57
N LEU A 491 16.22 -3.14 6.98
CA LEU A 491 16.18 -2.72 8.37
C LEU A 491 15.21 -3.58 9.18
N LYS A 492 15.70 -4.18 10.27
CA LYS A 492 14.86 -4.88 11.25
C LYS A 492 13.81 -3.94 11.84
N PRO A 493 12.62 -4.44 12.21
CA PRO A 493 11.63 -3.63 12.93
C PRO A 493 12.23 -3.03 14.21
N LEU A 494 11.91 -1.78 14.48
CA LEU A 494 12.23 -1.09 15.73
C LEU A 494 11.05 -1.23 16.69
N PHE A 495 11.24 -1.94 17.78
CA PHE A 495 10.14 -2.22 18.71
C PHE A 495 9.91 -1.08 19.71
N LEU A 496 8.68 -0.57 19.79
CA LEU A 496 8.27 0.41 20.79
C LEU A 496 8.41 -0.19 22.21
N GLY A 497 8.91 0.61 23.18
CA GLY A 497 9.18 0.17 24.55
C GLY A 497 10.57 -0.45 24.72
N ALA A 498 11.14 -1.05 23.65
CA ALA A 498 12.57 -1.31 23.56
C ALA A 498 13.35 -0.03 23.19
N TYR A 499 12.68 0.91 22.53
CA TYR A 499 13.23 2.18 22.12
C TYR A 499 13.21 3.18 23.29
N GLY A 500 14.15 3.00 24.22
CA GLY A 500 14.34 3.88 25.38
C GLY A 500 15.16 5.11 25.00
N VAL A 501 14.50 6.20 24.55
CA VAL A 501 15.17 7.50 24.39
C VAL A 501 15.14 8.23 25.71
N SER A 502 16.32 8.48 26.29
CA SER A 502 16.47 9.45 27.37
C SER A 502 16.56 10.87 26.79
N PHE A 503 16.12 11.84 27.55
CA PHE A 503 16.11 13.23 27.12
C PHE A 503 16.98 14.10 28.01
N THR A 504 17.65 15.08 27.42
CA THR A 504 18.45 16.10 28.11
C THR A 504 17.93 17.50 27.79
N PRO A 505 18.03 18.45 28.76
CA PRO A 505 17.71 19.85 28.51
C PRO A 505 18.61 20.44 27.42
N PHE A 506 18.00 21.22 26.55
CA PHE A 506 18.66 21.95 25.46
C PHE A 506 18.14 23.39 25.40
N SER A 507 19.02 24.31 25.02
CA SER A 507 18.66 25.67 24.64
C SER A 507 19.28 25.99 23.30
N SER A 508 18.50 26.63 22.40
CA SER A 508 19.02 27.06 21.10
C SER A 508 20.15 28.08 21.25
N LYS A 509 21.11 28.10 20.32
CA LYS A 509 22.26 29.01 20.36
C LYS A 509 21.85 30.48 20.34
N ASP A 510 20.77 30.81 19.68
CA ASP A 510 20.17 32.13 19.58
C ASP A 510 19.24 32.47 20.76
N ALA A 511 19.13 31.55 21.73
CA ALA A 511 18.26 31.66 22.89
C ALA A 511 16.78 31.94 22.54
N THR A 512 16.28 31.42 21.41
CA THR A 512 14.88 31.61 20.99
C THR A 512 13.95 30.57 21.61
N PHE A 513 14.45 29.37 21.87
CA PHE A 513 13.70 28.31 22.53
C PHE A 513 14.56 27.42 23.43
N SER A 514 13.92 26.76 24.35
CA SER A 514 14.49 25.67 25.14
C SER A 514 13.52 24.48 25.17
N GLY A 515 14.03 23.29 25.51
CA GLY A 515 13.23 22.08 25.57
C GLY A 515 14.05 20.86 25.94
N LEU A 516 13.45 19.70 25.80
CA LEU A 516 14.10 18.41 25.96
C LEU A 516 14.42 17.80 24.59
N VAL A 517 15.63 17.32 24.41
CA VAL A 517 16.08 16.67 23.17
C VAL A 517 16.67 15.30 23.48
N PRO A 518 16.67 14.35 22.52
CA PRO A 518 17.23 13.02 22.76
C PRO A 518 18.70 13.10 23.18
N THR A 519 19.04 12.39 24.26
CA THR A 519 20.37 12.38 24.84
C THR A 519 21.39 11.75 23.89
N GLY A 520 22.54 12.42 23.71
CA GLY A 520 23.63 11.91 22.88
C GLY A 520 23.46 12.13 21.37
N TRP A 521 22.37 12.76 20.93
CA TRP A 521 22.19 13.09 19.53
C TRP A 521 23.05 14.29 19.13
N LYS A 522 23.57 14.26 17.90
CA LYS A 522 24.44 15.32 17.37
C LYS A 522 23.60 16.53 16.91
N ALA A 523 23.83 17.67 17.54
CA ALA A 523 23.18 18.92 17.17
C ALA A 523 23.91 19.66 16.03
N THR A 524 23.17 20.19 15.06
CA THR A 524 23.67 21.02 13.97
C THR A 524 22.69 22.17 13.69
N GLN A 525 23.15 23.43 13.78
CA GLN A 525 22.34 24.58 13.40
C GLN A 525 22.34 24.72 11.88
N ASP A 526 21.17 24.91 11.30
CA ASP A 526 20.99 25.18 9.88
C ASP A 526 19.78 26.13 9.72
N GLY A 527 20.04 27.36 9.32
CA GLY A 527 19.02 28.40 9.27
C GLY A 527 18.29 28.58 10.60
N THR A 528 16.97 28.59 10.55
CA THR A 528 16.08 28.73 11.72
C THR A 528 15.98 27.47 12.57
N LEU A 529 16.32 26.29 12.01
CA LEU A 529 16.18 25.00 12.70
C LEU A 529 17.51 24.53 13.31
N THR A 530 17.42 24.00 14.52
CA THR A 530 18.47 23.15 15.09
C THR A 530 18.10 21.69 14.85
N PHE A 531 18.92 21.00 14.06
CA PHE A 531 18.78 19.60 13.74
C PHE A 531 19.54 18.72 14.74
N PHE A 532 18.95 17.59 15.09
CA PHE A 532 19.56 16.54 15.91
C PHE A 532 19.49 15.24 15.12
N SER A 533 20.60 14.53 15.03
CA SER A 533 20.67 13.21 14.41
C SER A 533 21.08 12.17 15.44
N SER A 534 20.44 11.00 15.37
CA SER A 534 20.80 9.83 16.19
C SER A 534 22.23 9.37 15.91
N PRO A 535 22.87 8.62 16.82
CA PRO A 535 24.24 8.13 16.65
C PRO A 535 24.41 7.23 15.42
N ASP A 536 23.38 6.49 15.03
CA ASP A 536 23.34 5.67 13.81
C ASP A 536 23.08 6.48 12.53
N GLY A 537 22.71 7.77 12.67
CA GLY A 537 22.39 8.66 11.54
C GLY A 537 21.08 8.37 10.83
N LEU A 538 20.22 7.51 11.38
CA LEU A 538 18.96 7.08 10.75
C LEU A 538 17.73 7.84 11.26
N GLN A 539 17.85 8.56 12.38
CA GLN A 539 16.73 9.28 12.96
C GLN A 539 17.08 10.74 13.10
N PHE A 540 16.10 11.61 12.84
CA PHE A 540 16.28 13.04 12.83
C PHE A 540 15.18 13.73 13.62
N VAL A 541 15.56 14.78 14.31
CA VAL A 541 14.65 15.75 14.94
C VAL A 541 15.17 17.14 14.63
N ALA A 542 14.28 18.10 14.46
CA ALA A 542 14.65 19.50 14.43
C ALA A 542 13.65 20.34 15.21
N ALA A 543 14.12 21.45 15.75
CA ALA A 543 13.28 22.42 16.41
C ALA A 543 13.73 23.85 16.07
N GLY A 544 12.77 24.77 16.03
CA GLY A 544 13.05 26.20 15.76
C GLY A 544 11.83 27.07 15.94
N VAL A 545 12.07 28.41 15.86
CA VAL A 545 11.03 29.41 15.97
C VAL A 545 11.07 30.33 14.76
N TYR A 546 9.99 30.35 14.00
CA TYR A 546 9.80 31.26 12.87
C TYR A 546 9.14 32.54 13.37
N LYS A 547 9.96 33.56 13.57
CA LYS A 547 9.54 34.86 14.14
C LYS A 547 8.72 35.67 13.15
N ASN A 548 7.62 36.28 13.63
CA ASN A 548 6.70 37.09 12.84
C ASN A 548 6.13 36.31 11.61
N GLN A 549 5.99 35.03 11.74
CA GLN A 549 5.40 34.17 10.70
C GLN A 549 4.22 33.40 11.29
N ASP A 550 3.09 33.45 10.57
CA ASP A 550 1.96 32.60 10.84
C ASP A 550 2.28 31.13 10.50
N ARG A 551 1.32 30.24 10.78
CA ARG A 551 1.45 28.81 10.56
C ARG A 551 1.80 28.47 9.12
N ASP A 552 1.12 29.08 8.14
CA ASP A 552 1.27 28.72 6.73
C ASP A 552 2.59 29.23 6.14
N ALA A 553 3.01 30.43 6.54
CA ALA A 553 4.33 30.97 6.20
C ALA A 553 5.45 30.10 6.80
N ALA A 554 5.33 29.72 8.07
CA ALA A 554 6.29 28.84 8.75
C ALA A 554 6.33 27.44 8.12
N LYS A 555 5.17 26.85 7.78
CA LYS A 555 5.09 25.58 7.05
C LYS A 555 5.84 25.65 5.71
N LYS A 556 5.58 26.67 4.91
CA LYS A 556 6.27 26.88 3.63
C LYS A 556 7.78 27.01 3.80
N ALA A 557 8.22 27.75 4.80
CA ALA A 557 9.64 27.98 5.08
C ALA A 557 10.34 26.68 5.55
N VAL A 558 9.75 25.93 6.48
CA VAL A 558 10.35 24.67 6.95
C VAL A 558 10.41 23.62 5.84
N LEU A 559 9.37 23.48 5.04
CA LEU A 559 9.39 22.55 3.89
C LEU A 559 10.46 22.95 2.87
N ALA A 560 10.63 24.24 2.58
CA ALA A 560 11.69 24.72 1.69
C ALA A 560 13.09 24.38 2.24
N GLN A 561 13.32 24.59 3.55
CA GLN A 561 14.58 24.27 4.22
C GLN A 561 14.86 22.76 4.22
N LEU A 562 13.85 21.93 4.50
CA LEU A 562 13.98 20.46 4.46
C LEU A 562 14.26 19.96 3.03
N ARG A 563 13.58 20.52 2.01
CA ARG A 563 13.85 20.20 0.60
C ARG A 563 15.28 20.57 0.17
N GLN A 564 15.78 21.70 0.61
CA GLN A 564 17.16 22.10 0.34
C GLN A 564 18.18 21.12 0.95
N ARG A 565 17.86 20.57 2.14
CA ARG A 565 18.76 19.68 2.87
C ARG A 565 18.70 18.23 2.43
N TYR A 566 17.50 17.71 2.14
CA TYR A 566 17.23 16.28 1.94
C TYR A 566 16.69 15.94 0.54
N GLY A 567 16.42 16.93 -0.31
CA GLY A 567 15.87 16.71 -1.64
C GLY A 567 14.33 16.74 -1.65
N ALA A 568 13.71 15.89 -2.45
CA ALA A 568 12.25 15.85 -2.59
C ALA A 568 11.56 15.51 -1.25
N ILE A 569 10.51 16.27 -0.96
CA ILE A 569 9.66 16.04 0.21
C ILE A 569 8.22 16.15 -0.26
N ASP A 570 7.49 15.05 -0.15
CA ASP A 570 6.09 14.94 -0.50
C ASP A 570 5.23 14.97 0.76
N VAL A 571 4.32 15.94 0.83
CA VAL A 571 3.37 16.05 1.94
C VAL A 571 2.24 15.06 1.71
N LEU A 572 2.04 14.14 2.65
CA LEU A 572 1.00 13.11 2.56
C LEU A 572 -0.29 13.52 3.25
N GLN A 573 -0.16 14.23 4.39
CA GLN A 573 -1.31 14.57 5.24
C GLN A 573 -1.03 15.83 6.04
N GLU A 574 -2.07 16.63 6.28
CA GLU A 574 -2.05 17.74 7.23
C GLU A 574 -3.29 17.68 8.12
N GLN A 575 -3.10 17.80 9.42
CA GLN A 575 -4.18 17.85 10.39
C GLN A 575 -3.94 18.99 11.38
N THR A 576 -5.01 19.67 11.76
CA THR A 576 -4.96 20.66 12.84
C THR A 576 -5.81 20.15 13.99
N VAL A 577 -5.23 20.11 15.18
CA VAL A 577 -5.92 19.68 16.40
C VAL A 577 -5.94 20.86 17.36
N ASP A 578 -7.13 21.25 17.77
CA ASP A 578 -7.36 22.32 18.74
C ASP A 578 -7.50 21.76 20.15
N PHE A 579 -6.58 22.10 21.04
CA PHE A 579 -6.64 21.76 22.46
C PHE A 579 -6.96 23.01 23.28
N LEU A 580 -8.21 23.19 23.70
CA LEU A 580 -8.68 24.29 24.57
C LEU A 580 -8.16 25.69 24.19
N ILE A 581 -6.85 25.93 24.27
CA ILE A 581 -6.18 27.21 24.01
C ILE A 581 -5.00 27.09 23.04
N ILE A 582 -4.69 25.89 22.55
CA ILE A 582 -3.53 25.65 21.67
C ILE A 582 -4.00 24.90 20.42
N SER A 583 -3.72 25.49 19.26
CA SER A 583 -3.90 24.84 17.96
C SER A 583 -2.55 24.32 17.47
N ILE A 584 -2.46 23.03 17.17
CA ILE A 584 -1.26 22.37 16.64
C ILE A 584 -1.61 21.76 15.29
N SER A 585 -0.88 22.15 14.25
CA SER A 585 -0.97 21.44 12.97
C SER A 585 0.16 20.43 12.86
N ALA A 586 -0.20 19.23 12.41
CA ALA A 586 0.72 18.15 12.12
C ALA A 586 0.72 17.89 10.60
N VAL A 587 1.90 17.92 9.98
CA VAL A 587 2.10 17.68 8.54
C VAL A 587 2.93 16.41 8.38
N VAL A 588 2.30 15.34 7.89
CA VAL A 588 2.98 14.08 7.55
C VAL A 588 3.58 14.21 6.15
N HIS A 589 4.81 13.79 5.99
CA HIS A 589 5.49 13.83 4.69
C HIS A 589 6.41 12.62 4.51
N THR A 590 6.74 12.32 3.26
CA THR A 590 7.82 11.39 2.92
C THR A 590 9.03 12.15 2.39
N MET A 591 10.19 11.56 2.55
CA MET A 591 11.43 11.97 1.89
C MET A 591 12.25 10.75 1.55
N THR A 592 13.06 10.83 0.52
CA THR A 592 13.93 9.74 0.08
C THR A 592 15.38 10.18 0.00
N THR A 593 16.27 9.37 0.56
CA THR A 593 17.71 9.46 0.31
C THR A 593 18.11 8.37 -0.68
N PRO A 594 19.34 8.36 -1.21
CA PRO A 594 19.78 7.27 -2.09
C PRO A 594 19.60 5.88 -1.50
N ASP A 595 19.75 5.74 -0.18
CA ASP A 595 19.80 4.45 0.50
C ASP A 595 18.55 4.12 1.30
N GLN A 596 17.68 5.12 1.63
CA GLN A 596 16.60 4.93 2.58
C GLN A 596 15.37 5.79 2.27
N ALA A 597 14.18 5.19 2.42
CA ALA A 597 12.91 5.89 2.46
C ALA A 597 12.58 6.31 3.90
N TYR A 598 12.14 7.55 4.07
CA TYR A 598 11.79 8.14 5.37
C TYR A 598 10.35 8.64 5.38
N THR A 599 9.73 8.52 6.53
CA THR A 599 8.52 9.26 6.86
C THR A 599 8.85 10.31 7.92
N GLY A 600 8.28 11.50 7.80
CA GLY A 600 8.51 12.58 8.72
C GLY A 600 7.23 13.27 9.14
N LEU A 601 7.30 14.03 10.23
CA LEU A 601 6.19 14.75 10.82
C LEU A 601 6.66 16.14 11.26
N ILE A 602 5.99 17.19 10.76
CA ILE A 602 6.21 18.57 11.14
C ILE A 602 5.06 19.01 12.05
N TYR A 603 5.35 19.43 13.24
CA TYR A 603 4.41 20.05 14.16
C TYR A 603 4.57 21.56 14.14
N LEU A 604 3.48 22.27 13.94
CA LEU A 604 3.42 23.72 13.85
C LEU A 604 2.52 24.25 14.98
N ARG A 605 3.08 25.00 15.90
CA ARG A 605 2.36 25.59 17.02
C ARG A 605 2.48 27.12 16.99
N PRO A 606 1.47 27.84 16.49
CA PRO A 606 1.43 29.30 16.59
C PRO A 606 1.39 29.78 18.06
N GLN A 607 2.16 30.82 18.38
CA GLN A 607 2.15 31.46 19.69
C GLN A 607 2.44 32.94 19.55
N GLY A 608 1.43 33.79 19.66
CA GLY A 608 1.52 35.23 19.37
C GLY A 608 1.78 35.46 17.88
N ALA A 609 2.81 36.23 17.56
CA ALA A 609 3.23 36.47 16.17
C ALA A 609 4.19 35.41 15.62
N ASP A 610 4.63 34.47 16.44
CA ASP A 610 5.64 33.48 16.10
C ASP A 610 5.03 32.09 15.93
N THR A 611 5.67 31.21 15.12
CA THR A 611 5.31 29.80 15.00
C THR A 611 6.49 28.92 15.42
N TYR A 612 6.25 28.08 16.41
CA TYR A 612 7.17 27.03 16.88
C TYR A 612 7.05 25.82 15.99
N VAL A 613 8.17 25.31 15.55
CA VAL A 613 8.25 24.14 14.68
C VAL A 613 9.03 23.05 15.37
N VAL A 614 8.46 21.84 15.38
CA VAL A 614 9.15 20.60 15.70
C VAL A 614 9.03 19.68 14.51
N TRP A 615 10.12 19.14 14.05
CA TRP A 615 10.17 18.16 12.98
C TRP A 615 10.86 16.89 13.46
N GLN A 616 10.37 15.76 13.03
CA GLN A 616 11.02 14.47 13.20
C GLN A 616 10.92 13.63 11.94
N ALA A 617 11.89 12.76 11.69
CA ALA A 617 11.87 11.78 10.62
C ALA A 617 12.64 10.52 11.02
N ALA A 618 12.18 9.39 10.51
CA ALA A 618 12.81 8.09 10.67
C ALA A 618 12.58 7.25 9.41
N PRO A 619 13.36 6.17 9.20
CA PRO A 619 13.03 5.17 8.17
C PRO A 619 11.55 4.80 8.23
N SER A 620 10.91 4.67 7.08
CA SER A 620 9.44 4.53 7.01
C SER A 620 8.91 3.34 7.84
N ASN A 621 9.65 2.23 7.88
CA ASN A 621 9.32 1.07 8.72
C ASN A 621 9.57 1.27 10.23
N TRP A 622 10.27 2.35 10.64
CA TRP A 622 10.50 2.71 12.05
C TRP A 622 9.64 3.87 12.53
N PHE A 623 9.06 4.62 11.58
CA PHE A 623 8.46 5.93 11.84
C PHE A 623 7.43 5.91 12.97
N GLN A 624 6.53 4.93 13.00
CA GLN A 624 5.49 4.86 14.03
C GLN A 624 6.09 4.67 15.43
N ALA A 625 7.03 3.73 15.59
CA ALA A 625 7.68 3.49 16.87
C ALA A 625 8.50 4.71 17.35
N VAL A 626 9.22 5.37 16.44
CA VAL A 626 10.01 6.58 16.72
C VAL A 626 9.07 7.74 17.07
N SER A 627 8.00 7.94 16.31
CA SER A 627 7.05 9.02 16.55
C SER A 627 6.40 8.92 17.93
N VAL A 628 5.88 7.74 18.28
CA VAL A 628 5.28 7.52 19.61
C VAL A 628 6.32 7.69 20.74
N GLY A 629 7.56 7.26 20.53
CA GLY A 629 8.62 7.34 21.54
C GLY A 629 9.21 8.73 21.77
N ILE A 630 9.20 9.60 20.76
CA ILE A 630 9.91 10.89 20.81
C ILE A 630 8.95 12.11 20.79
N ALA A 631 7.94 12.08 19.93
CA ALA A 631 7.11 13.27 19.65
C ALA A 631 6.44 13.87 20.89
N PRO A 632 5.81 13.11 21.80
CA PRO A 632 5.10 13.69 22.93
C PRO A 632 6.03 14.53 23.82
N THR A 633 7.25 14.04 24.08
CA THR A 633 8.24 14.74 24.90
C THR A 633 8.78 15.98 24.21
N LEU A 634 9.11 15.89 22.92
CA LEU A 634 9.61 17.05 22.15
C LEU A 634 8.57 18.16 22.07
N ILE A 635 7.35 17.83 21.61
CA ILE A 635 6.29 18.82 21.41
C ILE A 635 5.89 19.47 22.74
N GLY A 636 5.78 18.66 23.79
CA GLY A 636 5.37 19.14 25.12
C GLY A 636 6.43 19.96 25.84
N SER A 637 7.72 19.78 25.53
CA SER A 637 8.82 20.43 26.24
C SER A 637 9.34 21.70 25.59
N ILE A 638 9.15 21.89 24.27
CA ILE A 638 9.68 23.05 23.56
C ILE A 638 8.89 24.32 23.91
N VAL A 639 9.56 25.25 24.54
CA VAL A 639 9.01 26.52 25.03
C VAL A 639 9.91 27.71 24.65
N PRO A 640 9.33 28.93 24.51
CA PRO A 640 10.14 30.15 24.36
C PRO A 640 11.12 30.29 25.51
N THR A 641 12.34 30.69 25.23
CA THR A 641 13.20 31.27 26.26
C THR A 641 12.72 32.69 26.57
N LYS A 642 12.46 32.95 27.84
CA LYS A 642 12.02 34.30 28.29
C LYS A 642 13.07 35.37 28.01
#